data_83085d589b0349b8a3dff24dbc16c7fa
#
_entry.id   83085d589b0349b8a3dff24dbc16c7fa
#
_cell.length_a   1.000
_cell.length_b   1.000
_cell.length_c   1.000
_cell.angle_alpha   90.00
_cell.angle_beta   90.00
_cell.angle_gamma   90.00
#
_symmetry.space_group_name_H-M   'P 1'
#
loop_
_entity.id
_entity.type
_entity.pdbx_description
1 polymer ?
#
loop_
_entity_poly.entity_id
_entity_poly.type
_entity_poly.pdbx_seq_one_letter_code
_entity_poly.pdbx_strand_id
1 'polypeptide(L)'
;MLIRNLTSLAVSIIVILSTQTALANIAPTQAEFEMRDTWLANTFGMKEIAKDPNVGLHVLKNYVILQQNARFGKNFKIGKTNYYKGLFCHAPSEIIVHLPSAAKTFNSMIGVDSDGQGTVVFAVKSSGKELFRSPVTRQNMQAENVITDLNGAREFSLIVKDANDGISYDQAVWADASVLLENGQVIWLGDLPIIKGEESVSFNQKLPFSFIYDGKSSADFLTNWELKKTDKQLDANRVQTTVTYTDPATALQVTCVIVNYNDFPTTEWTVYFKNTGNSDTPIIENIRALDTTLKRNVSSAPPSWGEFTLHYNRGEFASVESYQPLTEVLGPDSKLKLAPTGGRSTNVQMPFYNLSWNSEGMICVVGWPGQWSADFLRDSTNQLNILAGQELTHLILHPGEQIRTPLIVLQFWKGQWANAQNIWRRWMIEHNIPRVDGKLPQSQLSAYSGRFYNEMQDANEQNQKEFLDKFLEVGLKPDYLWIDAGWYVDAHEQGWGKTGTWQVDTKRFPNGLKALSDYAHSKEMKFLVWFEPERVHSDTWLTNNHPEWIIDAGRWGGWGAMLDLGNPDALSWLIENTSNLITSQGINYYRQDFNMDPLEIWRKNDPNDRQGITENKHVTGYLAFWDALLQRHPGLRIDSCAGGGRRNDLETLRRAVPLWRTDRPHIATTQQCQKYGISSWIPYYGTGNLACEAPYYGRGKTPVEPYVFWSCSSPG
;
A
#
# COMPACT_ATOMS: atom_id res chain seq x y z
N MET A 1 55.71 -9.32 13.45
CA MET A 1 54.66 -9.91 12.56
C MET A 1 53.29 -10.01 13.22
N LEU A 2 53.18 -10.02 14.58
CA LEU A 2 51.89 -10.10 15.31
C LEU A 2 51.12 -8.76 15.40
N ILE A 3 51.78 -7.61 15.37
CA ILE A 3 51.13 -6.29 15.52
C ILE A 3 50.44 -5.77 14.26
N ARG A 4 50.86 -6.22 13.05
CA ARG A 4 50.20 -5.87 11.80
C ARG A 4 48.86 -6.59 11.55
N ASN A 5 48.63 -7.74 12.17
CA ASN A 5 47.40 -8.49 12.03
C ASN A 5 46.25 -8.03 12.95
N LEU A 6 46.59 -7.35 14.07
CA LEU A 6 45.57 -6.82 14.98
C LEU A 6 44.92 -5.51 14.48
N THR A 7 45.70 -4.66 13.78
CA THR A 7 45.16 -3.46 13.14
C THR A 7 44.29 -3.76 11.93
N SER A 8 44.60 -4.79 11.15
CA SER A 8 43.79 -5.23 10.03
C SER A 8 42.45 -5.85 10.48
N LEU A 9 42.46 -6.59 11.63
CA LEU A 9 41.27 -7.18 12.19
C LEU A 9 40.32 -6.13 12.81
N ALA A 10 40.89 -5.11 13.48
CA ALA A 10 40.11 -4.02 14.05
C ALA A 10 39.47 -3.14 13.00
N VAL A 11 40.15 -2.85 11.87
CA VAL A 11 39.60 -2.08 10.74
C VAL A 11 38.54 -2.90 10.02
N SER A 12 38.72 -4.21 9.85
CA SER A 12 37.70 -5.08 9.24
C SER A 12 36.45 -5.22 10.11
N ILE A 13 36.60 -5.29 11.45
CA ILE A 13 35.44 -5.33 12.35
C ILE A 13 34.70 -3.99 12.39
N ILE A 14 35.39 -2.85 12.30
CA ILE A 14 34.76 -1.53 12.25
C ILE A 14 34.02 -1.33 10.90
N VAL A 15 34.60 -1.80 9.79
CA VAL A 15 33.93 -1.73 8.46
C VAL A 15 32.72 -2.68 8.40
N ILE A 16 32.79 -3.87 9.00
CA ILE A 16 31.65 -4.81 9.07
C ILE A 16 30.56 -4.26 10.01
N LEU A 17 30.89 -3.65 11.12
CA LEU A 17 29.93 -2.98 12.02
C LEU A 17 29.29 -1.75 11.35
N SER A 18 30.03 -0.97 10.57
CA SER A 18 29.48 0.20 9.86
C SER A 18 28.59 -0.20 8.67
N THR A 19 28.86 -1.32 8.00
CA THR A 19 27.98 -1.83 6.94
C THR A 19 26.73 -2.54 7.48
N GLN A 20 26.81 -3.18 8.64
CA GLN A 20 25.63 -3.74 9.32
C GLN A 20 24.73 -2.65 9.92
N THR A 21 25.28 -1.54 10.39
CA THR A 21 24.47 -0.40 10.89
C THR A 21 23.80 0.39 9.76
N ALA A 22 24.36 0.41 8.55
CA ALA A 22 23.73 1.06 7.39
C ALA A 22 22.52 0.27 6.82
N LEU A 23 22.44 -1.03 7.06
CA LEU A 23 21.29 -1.88 6.68
C LEU A 23 20.28 -2.07 7.84
N ALA A 24 20.59 -1.62 9.05
CA ALA A 24 19.88 -2.02 10.27
C ALA A 24 18.72 -1.10 10.71
N ASN A 25 18.38 0.00 10.04
CA ASN A 25 17.35 0.90 10.54
C ASN A 25 16.40 1.45 9.46
N ILE A 26 15.55 0.59 8.94
CA ILE A 26 14.31 0.97 8.26
C ILE A 26 13.14 0.99 9.29
N ALA A 27 13.41 1.24 10.56
CA ALA A 27 12.34 1.43 11.55
C ALA A 27 11.77 2.85 11.40
N PRO A 28 10.44 3.01 11.57
CA PRO A 28 9.84 4.34 11.63
C PRO A 28 10.48 5.19 12.75
N THR A 29 10.61 6.48 12.49
CA THR A 29 11.19 7.44 13.42
C THR A 29 10.13 8.12 14.27
N GLN A 30 10.50 8.67 15.42
CA GLN A 30 9.58 9.45 16.27
C GLN A 30 8.95 10.63 15.49
N ALA A 31 9.73 11.29 14.65
CA ALA A 31 9.27 12.42 13.84
C ALA A 31 8.15 12.04 12.83
N GLU A 32 8.13 10.81 12.35
CA GLU A 32 7.07 10.29 11.46
C GLU A 32 5.78 10.00 12.24
N PHE A 33 5.88 9.46 13.46
CA PHE A 33 4.73 9.28 14.34
C PHE A 33 4.11 10.63 14.73
N GLU A 34 4.92 11.63 15.05
CA GLU A 34 4.42 12.96 15.38
C GLU A 34 3.71 13.63 14.21
N MET A 35 4.20 13.44 12.98
CA MET A 35 3.53 13.96 11.79
C MET A 35 2.15 13.32 11.61
N ARG A 36 2.01 11.99 11.80
CA ARG A 36 0.71 11.31 11.83
C ARG A 36 -0.20 11.86 12.91
N ASP A 37 0.31 11.99 14.13
CA ASP A 37 -0.49 12.40 15.29
C ASP A 37 -0.96 13.85 15.16
N THR A 38 -0.13 14.73 14.62
CA THR A 38 -0.52 16.11 14.26
C THR A 38 -1.63 16.10 13.21
N TRP A 39 -1.53 15.24 12.19
CA TRP A 39 -2.60 15.10 11.21
C TRP A 39 -3.90 14.60 11.85
N LEU A 40 -3.84 13.58 12.71
CA LEU A 40 -5.01 13.05 13.43
C LEU A 40 -5.66 14.09 14.37
N ALA A 41 -4.87 14.91 15.03
CA ALA A 41 -5.36 15.98 15.88
C ALA A 41 -6.12 17.02 15.05
N ASN A 42 -5.56 17.43 13.93
CA ASN A 42 -6.17 18.42 13.05
C ASN A 42 -7.45 17.92 12.36
N THR A 43 -7.52 16.63 12.04
CA THR A 43 -8.63 16.08 11.24
C THR A 43 -9.73 15.43 12.07
N PHE A 44 -9.38 14.64 13.07
CA PHE A 44 -10.33 13.90 13.91
C PHE A 44 -10.46 14.45 15.33
N GLY A 45 -9.77 15.55 15.65
CA GLY A 45 -9.73 16.08 17.01
C GLY A 45 -9.20 15.06 18.03
N MET A 46 -8.32 14.17 17.59
CA MET A 46 -7.66 13.23 18.48
C MET A 46 -6.64 13.97 19.34
N LYS A 47 -6.48 13.51 20.58
CA LYS A 47 -5.50 14.13 21.49
C LYS A 47 -4.10 13.92 20.91
N GLU A 48 -3.38 15.02 20.68
CA GLU A 48 -1.95 14.91 20.37
C GLU A 48 -1.26 14.12 21.49
N ILE A 49 -0.41 13.18 21.09
CA ILE A 49 0.54 12.59 22.04
C ILE A 49 1.42 13.76 22.47
N ALA A 50 1.46 14.02 23.76
CA ALA A 50 2.20 15.15 24.30
C ALA A 50 3.65 15.04 23.81
N LYS A 51 4.03 15.93 22.89
CA LYS A 51 5.44 16.11 22.51
C LYS A 51 6.17 16.44 23.81
N ASP A 52 7.30 15.76 24.05
CA ASP A 52 8.21 16.32 25.07
C ASP A 52 8.73 17.63 24.51
N PRO A 53 8.25 18.79 24.99
CA PRO A 53 8.64 20.08 24.43
C PRO A 53 10.11 20.38 24.65
N ASN A 54 10.79 19.50 25.37
CA ASN A 54 12.19 19.64 25.76
C ASN A 54 13.13 18.69 25.00
N VAL A 55 12.63 17.91 24.03
CA VAL A 55 13.47 16.99 23.22
C VAL A 55 13.19 17.18 21.75
N GLY A 56 14.20 17.58 20.97
CA GLY A 56 14.05 17.80 19.53
C GLY A 56 14.88 18.96 18.99
N LEU A 57 14.55 19.40 17.80
CA LEU A 57 15.21 20.49 17.07
C LEU A 57 14.38 21.79 17.18
N HIS A 58 14.98 22.85 17.67
CA HIS A 58 14.42 24.19 17.63
C HIS A 58 15.18 25.01 16.56
N VAL A 59 14.56 25.24 15.43
CA VAL A 59 15.11 26.03 14.32
C VAL A 59 14.90 27.50 14.60
N LEU A 60 15.94 28.21 15.01
CA LEU A 60 15.90 29.64 15.24
C LEU A 60 15.95 30.42 13.95
N LYS A 61 16.78 29.92 13.00
CA LYS A 61 17.00 30.53 11.72
C LYS A 61 17.41 29.49 10.70
N ASN A 62 16.83 29.55 9.51
CA ASN A 62 17.30 28.81 8.33
C ASN A 62 16.78 29.53 7.08
N TYR A 63 17.58 29.63 6.04
CA TYR A 63 17.14 30.32 4.82
C TYR A 63 16.11 29.49 4.05
N VAL A 64 16.17 28.17 4.12
CA VAL A 64 15.20 27.22 3.58
C VAL A 64 14.58 26.40 4.72
N ILE A 65 13.49 25.71 4.46
CA ILE A 65 12.93 24.77 5.44
C ILE A 65 13.96 23.68 5.73
N LEU A 66 14.26 23.43 7.03
CA LEU A 66 15.16 22.38 7.48
C LEU A 66 14.69 21.01 6.96
N GLN A 67 15.61 20.26 6.39
CA GLN A 67 15.29 18.91 5.89
C GLN A 67 16.10 17.85 6.63
N GLN A 68 15.46 16.71 6.89
CA GLN A 68 15.99 15.63 7.70
C GLN A 68 16.22 14.38 6.84
N ASN A 69 17.39 13.76 6.97
CA ASN A 69 17.78 12.49 6.33
C ASN A 69 17.72 12.46 4.80
N ALA A 70 17.47 13.61 4.17
CA ALA A 70 17.49 13.80 2.73
C ALA A 70 17.52 15.28 2.39
N ARG A 71 17.79 15.60 1.11
CA ARG A 71 17.63 16.91 0.52
C ARG A 71 16.69 16.80 -0.67
N PHE A 72 15.49 17.37 -0.57
CA PHE A 72 14.42 17.27 -1.59
C PHE A 72 14.24 15.83 -2.09
N GLY A 73 14.17 14.87 -1.14
CA GLY A 73 13.98 13.45 -1.42
C GLY A 73 15.22 12.72 -1.96
N LYS A 74 16.39 13.37 -2.07
CA LYS A 74 17.66 12.78 -2.50
C LYS A 74 18.62 12.63 -1.34
N ASN A 75 19.58 11.70 -1.44
CA ASN A 75 20.68 11.59 -0.49
C ASN A 75 21.50 12.88 -0.44
N PHE A 76 22.06 13.17 0.73
CA PHE A 76 23.11 14.18 0.83
C PHE A 76 24.34 13.71 0.09
N LYS A 77 25.03 14.62 -0.57
CA LYS A 77 26.28 14.30 -1.25
C LYS A 77 27.33 15.36 -0.97
N ILE A 78 28.38 14.97 -0.25
CA ILE A 78 29.52 15.84 0.01
C ILE A 78 30.73 15.31 -0.77
N GLY A 79 31.27 16.11 -1.67
CA GLY A 79 32.29 15.63 -2.59
C GLY A 79 31.81 14.46 -3.44
N LYS A 80 32.40 13.27 -3.27
CA LYS A 80 32.02 12.05 -3.97
C LYS A 80 31.21 11.06 -3.13
N THR A 81 30.97 11.36 -1.84
CA THR A 81 30.36 10.44 -0.86
C THR A 81 28.89 10.78 -0.65
N ASN A 82 28.04 9.76 -0.67
CA ASN A 82 26.64 9.87 -0.33
C ASN A 82 26.42 9.56 1.16
N TYR A 83 25.52 10.32 1.79
CA TYR A 83 25.09 10.16 3.18
C TYR A 83 23.56 10.04 3.25
N TYR A 84 23.06 9.30 4.24
CA TYR A 84 21.65 8.94 4.34
C TYR A 84 21.00 9.43 5.63
N LYS A 85 21.78 9.96 6.55
CA LYS A 85 21.35 10.50 7.85
C LYS A 85 21.89 11.91 8.06
N GLY A 86 21.15 12.74 8.80
CA GLY A 86 21.60 14.08 9.19
C GLY A 86 20.62 15.19 8.85
N LEU A 87 21.16 16.42 8.71
CA LEU A 87 20.39 17.64 8.50
C LEU A 87 20.92 18.40 7.28
N PHE A 88 20.00 18.81 6.38
CA PHE A 88 20.29 19.77 5.33
C PHE A 88 19.77 21.14 5.72
N CYS A 89 20.62 22.13 5.67
CA CYS A 89 20.30 23.52 5.94
C CYS A 89 20.95 24.46 4.91
N HIS A 90 20.58 25.73 4.95
CA HIS A 90 21.14 26.75 4.09
C HIS A 90 21.53 27.97 4.93
N ALA A 91 22.72 28.48 4.72
CA ALA A 91 23.19 29.68 5.47
C ALA A 91 22.28 30.89 5.20
N PRO A 92 22.03 31.74 6.19
CA PRO A 92 22.41 31.57 7.59
C PRO A 92 21.46 30.58 8.28
N SER A 93 22.02 29.64 9.08
CA SER A 93 21.24 28.66 9.81
C SER A 93 21.69 28.60 11.29
N GLU A 94 20.73 28.47 12.18
CA GLU A 94 20.96 28.24 13.62
C GLU A 94 19.89 27.32 14.17
N ILE A 95 20.31 26.16 14.69
CA ILE A 95 19.42 25.10 15.20
C ILE A 95 19.87 24.76 16.62
N ILE A 96 18.97 24.86 17.59
CA ILE A 96 19.21 24.36 18.94
C ILE A 96 18.75 22.90 18.98
N VAL A 97 19.61 22.04 19.48
CA VAL A 97 19.34 20.61 19.73
C VAL A 97 19.06 20.42 21.20
N HIS A 98 17.86 19.95 21.54
CA HIS A 98 17.45 19.58 22.89
C HIS A 98 17.47 18.06 23.04
N LEU A 99 18.18 17.53 24.05
CA LEU A 99 18.42 16.12 24.26
C LEU A 99 17.68 15.58 25.48
N PRO A 100 17.27 14.28 25.47
CA PRO A 100 16.55 13.68 26.60
C PRO A 100 17.38 13.53 27.87
N SER A 101 18.71 13.46 27.73
CA SER A 101 19.65 13.34 28.85
C SER A 101 20.99 13.95 28.52
N ALA A 102 21.90 13.98 29.51
CA ALA A 102 23.25 14.49 29.36
C ALA A 102 24.04 13.80 28.26
N ALA A 103 24.74 14.58 27.45
CA ALA A 103 25.44 14.15 26.23
C ALA A 103 26.96 14.15 26.45
N LYS A 104 27.61 13.09 25.95
CA LYS A 104 29.05 12.95 25.94
C LYS A 104 29.67 13.65 24.71
N THR A 105 29.32 13.23 23.53
CA THR A 105 29.93 13.75 22.30
C THR A 105 28.91 13.98 21.20
N PHE A 106 29.14 15.00 20.39
CA PHE A 106 28.48 15.21 19.08
C PHE A 106 29.43 14.81 17.96
N ASN A 107 28.94 14.06 16.97
CA ASN A 107 29.66 13.65 15.77
C ASN A 107 28.90 14.07 14.53
N SER A 108 29.61 14.56 13.50
CA SER A 108 29.02 14.80 12.17
C SER A 108 30.10 14.88 11.09
N MET A 109 29.73 14.52 9.87
CA MET A 109 30.48 14.87 8.66
C MET A 109 29.89 16.14 8.08
N ILE A 110 30.68 17.20 7.93
CA ILE A 110 30.21 18.50 7.43
C ILE A 110 30.71 18.78 6.02
N GLY A 111 29.91 19.51 5.23
CA GLY A 111 30.30 19.96 3.90
C GLY A 111 29.20 20.71 3.18
N VAL A 112 29.55 21.28 2.02
CA VAL A 112 28.59 21.84 1.07
C VAL A 112 28.06 20.70 0.20
N ASP A 113 26.71 20.64 0.04
CA ASP A 113 26.10 19.64 -0.84
C ASP A 113 26.61 19.80 -2.27
N SER A 114 26.81 18.69 -2.98
CA SER A 114 27.45 18.70 -4.32
C SER A 114 26.68 19.48 -5.38
N ASP A 115 25.40 19.74 -5.17
CA ASP A 115 24.58 20.58 -6.04
C ASP A 115 24.70 22.10 -5.65
N GLY A 116 25.34 22.41 -4.52
CA GLY A 116 25.63 23.77 -4.09
C GLY A 116 26.92 24.30 -4.70
N GLN A 117 27.07 25.60 -4.80
CA GLN A 117 28.29 26.27 -5.26
C GLN A 117 28.84 27.27 -4.22
N GLY A 118 28.15 27.37 -3.08
CA GLY A 118 28.43 28.35 -2.04
C GLY A 118 29.63 28.03 -1.16
N THR A 119 29.85 28.91 -0.23
CA THR A 119 30.92 28.84 0.78
C THR A 119 30.35 29.09 2.16
N VAL A 120 30.60 28.18 3.10
CA VAL A 120 30.01 28.24 4.43
C VAL A 120 31.03 27.99 5.55
N VAL A 121 30.72 28.46 6.73
CA VAL A 121 31.44 28.15 7.96
C VAL A 121 30.51 27.49 8.96
N PHE A 122 30.86 26.28 9.40
CA PHE A 122 30.15 25.55 10.42
C PHE A 122 30.67 25.89 11.81
N ALA A 123 29.78 25.92 12.80
CA ALA A 123 30.17 26.04 14.20
C ALA A 123 29.22 25.24 15.11
N VAL A 124 29.77 24.72 16.20
CA VAL A 124 29.03 24.08 17.31
C VAL A 124 29.21 24.90 18.57
N LYS A 125 28.13 25.24 19.25
CA LYS A 125 28.17 25.96 20.52
C LYS A 125 27.39 25.22 21.60
N SER A 126 27.87 25.30 22.85
CA SER A 126 27.09 24.87 24.02
C SER A 126 27.32 25.85 25.17
N SER A 127 26.24 26.18 25.90
CA SER A 127 26.32 27.12 27.04
C SER A 127 27.03 28.45 26.72
N GLY A 128 26.77 28.98 25.50
CA GLY A 128 27.40 30.24 25.04
C GLY A 128 28.85 30.11 24.57
N LYS A 129 29.50 29.00 24.77
CA LYS A 129 30.90 28.74 24.35
C LYS A 129 30.92 28.07 22.99
N GLU A 130 31.80 28.54 22.09
CA GLU A 130 32.06 27.87 20.82
C GLU A 130 32.99 26.67 21.06
N LEU A 131 32.53 25.47 20.72
CA LEU A 131 33.25 24.21 20.89
C LEU A 131 33.98 23.78 19.62
N PHE A 132 33.44 24.18 18.48
CA PHE A 132 34.02 23.88 17.17
C PHE A 132 33.71 25.02 16.18
N ARG A 133 34.65 25.28 15.28
CA ARG A 133 34.48 26.13 14.09
C ARG A 133 35.28 25.55 12.95
N SER A 134 34.67 25.38 11.78
CA SER A 134 35.34 24.92 10.56
C SER A 134 36.12 26.09 9.89
N PRO A 135 37.12 25.78 9.06
CA PRO A 135 37.52 26.65 7.98
C PRO A 135 36.38 26.98 7.03
N VAL A 136 36.61 27.88 6.06
CA VAL A 136 35.65 28.07 4.96
C VAL A 136 35.53 26.78 4.14
N THR A 137 34.36 26.18 4.15
CA THR A 137 34.05 24.96 3.45
C THR A 137 33.36 25.28 2.12
N ARG A 138 33.74 24.59 1.04
CA ARG A 138 33.27 24.84 -0.34
C ARG A 138 32.80 23.57 -1.00
N GLN A 139 32.06 23.74 -2.10
CA GLN A 139 31.68 22.62 -2.97
C GLN A 139 32.92 21.78 -3.38
N ASN A 140 32.71 20.49 -3.60
CA ASN A 140 33.74 19.52 -4.00
C ASN A 140 34.86 19.25 -2.99
N MET A 141 34.87 19.91 -1.83
CA MET A 141 35.75 19.51 -0.74
C MET A 141 35.29 18.16 -0.17
N GLN A 142 36.23 17.38 0.33
CA GLN A 142 35.88 16.17 1.10
C GLN A 142 35.17 16.57 2.39
N ALA A 143 34.26 15.72 2.86
CA ALA A 143 33.58 15.96 4.13
C ALA A 143 34.60 16.02 5.27
N GLU A 144 34.47 17.02 6.13
CA GLU A 144 35.27 17.15 7.34
C GLU A 144 34.57 16.46 8.50
N ASN A 145 35.30 15.67 9.27
CA ASN A 145 34.77 14.99 10.45
C ASN A 145 34.83 15.92 11.67
N VAL A 146 33.68 16.16 12.27
CA VAL A 146 33.53 16.94 13.50
C VAL A 146 33.26 15.98 14.66
N ILE A 147 34.12 16.02 15.69
CA ILE A 147 33.91 15.34 16.96
C ILE A 147 34.05 16.39 18.05
N THR A 148 33.00 16.60 18.83
CA THR A 148 32.96 17.66 19.84
C THR A 148 32.47 17.09 21.17
N ASP A 149 33.22 17.30 22.24
CA ASP A 149 32.79 16.97 23.60
C ASP A 149 31.71 17.97 24.06
N LEU A 150 30.54 17.44 24.45
CA LEU A 150 29.43 18.24 24.96
C LEU A 150 29.44 18.40 26.48
N ASN A 151 30.37 17.72 27.21
CA ASN A 151 30.59 17.85 28.65
C ASN A 151 29.29 17.74 29.49
N GLY A 152 28.44 16.78 29.18
CA GLY A 152 27.19 16.56 29.90
C GLY A 152 26.06 17.53 29.55
N ALA A 153 26.20 18.37 28.51
CA ALA A 153 25.15 19.30 28.10
C ALA A 153 23.91 18.54 27.58
N ARG A 154 22.72 19.09 27.88
CA ARG A 154 21.45 18.64 27.32
C ARG A 154 20.97 19.52 26.15
N GLU A 155 21.73 20.57 25.87
CA GLU A 155 21.42 21.54 24.82
C GLU A 155 22.72 22.03 24.16
N PHE A 156 22.68 22.13 22.82
CA PHE A 156 23.75 22.75 22.05
C PHE A 156 23.21 23.31 20.73
N SER A 157 23.94 24.20 20.09
CA SER A 157 23.56 24.83 18.82
C SER A 157 24.45 24.39 17.69
N LEU A 158 23.82 24.10 16.53
CA LEU A 158 24.45 23.94 15.23
C LEU A 158 24.26 25.24 14.44
N ILE A 159 25.36 25.82 13.96
CA ILE A 159 25.33 27.11 13.28
C ILE A 159 26.04 26.98 11.95
N VAL A 160 25.43 27.53 10.88
CA VAL A 160 26.03 27.69 9.56
C VAL A 160 25.95 29.15 9.17
N LYS A 161 27.09 29.74 8.84
CA LYS A 161 27.21 31.12 8.36
C LYS A 161 27.69 31.12 6.92
N ASP A 162 27.31 32.17 6.16
CA ASP A 162 28.00 32.54 4.95
C ASP A 162 29.48 32.84 5.24
N ALA A 163 30.33 32.74 4.27
CA ALA A 163 31.76 33.06 4.43
C ALA A 163 32.07 34.54 4.20
N ASN A 164 31.08 35.44 4.36
CA ASN A 164 31.08 36.89 4.05
C ASN A 164 31.14 37.20 2.56
N ASP A 165 30.68 36.31 1.70
CA ASP A 165 30.57 36.47 0.25
C ASP A 165 29.13 36.39 -0.26
N GLY A 166 28.17 36.39 0.67
CA GLY A 166 26.74 36.29 0.41
C GLY A 166 26.22 34.88 0.51
N ILE A 167 24.87 34.72 0.51
CA ILE A 167 24.20 33.47 0.81
C ILE A 167 23.90 32.59 -0.42
N SER A 168 24.41 32.97 -1.60
CA SER A 168 24.07 32.27 -2.84
C SER A 168 24.67 30.86 -2.85
N TYR A 169 23.76 29.83 -2.96
CA TYR A 169 24.13 28.43 -3.02
C TYR A 169 24.78 27.84 -1.75
N ASP A 170 24.61 28.46 -0.60
CA ASP A 170 25.17 28.06 0.68
C ASP A 170 24.45 26.85 1.29
N GLN A 171 24.43 25.77 0.52
CA GLN A 171 23.71 24.52 0.81
C GLN A 171 24.58 23.63 1.69
N ALA A 172 24.33 23.66 2.98
CA ALA A 172 25.15 23.02 4.00
C ALA A 172 24.54 21.71 4.51
N VAL A 173 25.37 20.74 4.77
CA VAL A 173 24.97 19.44 5.30
C VAL A 173 25.72 19.10 6.59
N TRP A 174 25.00 18.75 7.63
CA TRP A 174 25.47 18.04 8.79
C TRP A 174 25.16 16.55 8.58
N ALA A 175 26.00 15.84 7.83
CA ALA A 175 25.80 14.43 7.50
C ALA A 175 26.20 13.55 8.68
N ASP A 176 25.52 12.42 8.84
CA ASP A 176 25.68 11.44 9.92
C ASP A 176 25.71 12.10 11.32
N ALA A 177 24.93 13.20 11.46
CA ALA A 177 24.86 13.99 12.67
C ALA A 177 24.23 13.17 13.81
N SER A 178 25.02 12.87 14.83
CA SER A 178 24.62 12.02 15.95
C SER A 178 25.22 12.49 17.26
N VAL A 179 24.53 12.16 18.37
CA VAL A 179 24.99 12.45 19.73
C VAL A 179 25.08 11.14 20.50
N LEU A 180 26.22 10.90 21.13
CA LEU A 180 26.38 9.84 22.13
C LEU A 180 26.01 10.42 23.49
N LEU A 181 24.99 9.89 24.13
CA LEU A 181 24.59 10.24 25.50
C LEU A 181 25.49 9.58 26.52
N GLU A 182 25.51 10.08 27.77
CA GLU A 182 26.31 9.50 28.86
C GLU A 182 25.86 8.07 29.21
N ASN A 183 24.59 7.74 29.01
CA ASN A 183 24.05 6.38 29.20
C ASN A 183 24.42 5.39 28.08
N GLY A 184 25.20 5.82 27.07
CA GLY A 184 25.62 4.99 25.93
C GLY A 184 24.66 4.96 24.76
N GLN A 185 23.50 5.58 24.85
CA GLN A 185 22.54 5.67 23.75
C GLN A 185 23.03 6.64 22.65
N VAL A 186 22.83 6.30 21.38
CA VAL A 186 23.10 7.17 20.25
C VAL A 186 21.80 7.78 19.75
N ILE A 187 21.76 9.11 19.62
CA ILE A 187 20.66 9.88 19.05
C ILE A 187 21.09 10.42 17.68
N TRP A 188 20.35 10.10 16.63
CA TRP A 188 20.53 10.68 15.31
C TRP A 188 19.71 11.96 15.18
N LEU A 189 20.34 13.09 14.83
CA LEU A 189 19.64 14.36 14.78
C LEU A 189 18.59 14.43 13.66
N GLY A 190 18.83 13.69 12.57
CA GLY A 190 17.86 13.58 11.48
C GLY A 190 16.57 12.82 11.86
N ASP A 191 16.56 12.12 13.00
CA ASP A 191 15.39 11.36 13.48
C ASP A 191 14.63 12.09 14.60
N LEU A 192 15.17 13.22 15.09
CA LEU A 192 14.53 14.04 16.12
C LEU A 192 13.37 14.87 15.56
N PRO A 193 12.31 15.11 16.33
CA PRO A 193 11.23 16.00 15.91
C PRO A 193 11.71 17.47 15.82
N ILE A 194 11.05 18.26 14.96
CA ILE A 194 11.19 19.72 14.97
C ILE A 194 10.14 20.24 15.96
N ILE A 195 10.58 20.60 17.16
CA ILE A 195 9.71 21.07 18.25
C ILE A 195 9.32 22.55 18.09
N LYS A 196 10.15 23.32 17.38
CA LYS A 196 9.88 24.72 17.04
C LYS A 196 10.61 25.12 15.77
N GLY A 197 9.89 25.76 14.85
CA GLY A 197 10.39 26.20 13.55
C GLY A 197 9.27 26.26 12.52
N GLU A 198 9.63 26.48 11.26
CA GLU A 198 8.68 26.41 10.15
C GLU A 198 8.40 24.92 9.79
N GLU A 199 7.14 24.55 9.77
CA GLU A 199 6.70 23.26 9.23
C GLU A 199 6.73 23.31 7.69
N SER A 200 7.06 22.18 7.06
CA SER A 200 7.11 22.09 5.60
C SER A 200 5.72 22.06 4.96
N VAL A 201 4.75 21.52 5.68
CA VAL A 201 3.33 21.42 5.29
C VAL A 201 2.46 21.65 6.50
N SER A 202 1.34 22.34 6.32
CA SER A 202 0.24 22.38 7.27
C SER A 202 -0.96 21.60 6.74
N PHE A 203 -1.68 20.96 7.66
CA PHE A 203 -2.90 20.20 7.38
C PHE A 203 -4.14 21.05 7.73
N ASN A 204 -5.19 20.93 6.92
CA ASN A 204 -6.44 21.63 7.22
C ASN A 204 -7.15 21.01 8.44
N GLN A 205 -7.84 21.88 9.18
CA GLN A 205 -8.65 21.48 10.36
C GLN A 205 -10.08 21.15 9.92
N LYS A 206 -10.26 20.00 9.28
CA LYS A 206 -11.58 19.44 8.92
C LYS A 206 -11.53 17.93 8.91
N LEU A 207 -12.69 17.28 9.02
CA LEU A 207 -12.79 15.84 8.84
C LEU A 207 -12.19 15.42 7.49
N PRO A 208 -11.45 14.31 7.42
CA PRO A 208 -10.77 13.89 6.20
C PRO A 208 -11.69 13.12 5.25
N PHE A 209 -12.99 13.24 5.40
CA PHE A 209 -14.01 12.74 4.49
C PHE A 209 -15.11 13.79 4.31
N SER A 210 -15.81 13.74 3.19
CA SER A 210 -16.91 14.66 2.91
C SER A 210 -18.00 13.99 2.06
N PHE A 211 -19.17 14.57 2.08
CA PHE A 211 -20.31 14.19 1.24
C PHE A 211 -21.28 15.37 1.12
N ILE A 212 -22.17 15.28 0.14
CA ILE A 212 -23.31 16.20 0.02
C ILE A 212 -24.55 15.46 0.50
N TYR A 213 -25.36 16.11 1.30
CA TYR A 213 -26.62 15.59 1.85
C TYR A 213 -27.72 16.61 1.72
N ASP A 214 -28.81 16.25 1.04
CA ASP A 214 -29.90 17.18 0.71
C ASP A 214 -29.40 18.48 0.04
N GLY A 215 -28.44 18.34 -0.88
CA GLY A 215 -27.80 19.47 -1.60
C GLY A 215 -26.85 20.32 -0.78
N LYS A 216 -26.55 19.98 0.50
CA LYS A 216 -25.68 20.73 1.40
C LYS A 216 -24.37 19.98 1.64
N SER A 217 -23.26 20.71 1.77
CA SER A 217 -21.97 20.14 2.15
C SER A 217 -21.97 19.62 3.58
N SER A 218 -21.40 18.44 3.81
CA SER A 218 -21.22 17.88 5.16
C SER A 218 -20.41 18.79 6.08
N ALA A 219 -19.56 19.66 5.54
CA ALA A 219 -18.80 20.65 6.30
C ALA A 219 -19.70 21.68 7.00
N ASP A 220 -20.91 21.93 6.48
CA ASP A 220 -21.81 22.95 6.99
C ASP A 220 -22.70 22.47 8.15
N PHE A 221 -22.87 21.16 8.32
CA PHE A 221 -23.84 20.62 9.27
C PHE A 221 -23.33 19.48 10.16
N LEU A 222 -22.36 18.66 9.70
CA LEU A 222 -22.01 17.40 10.36
C LEU A 222 -21.51 17.59 11.80
N THR A 223 -20.81 18.70 12.07
CA THR A 223 -20.35 19.05 13.42
C THR A 223 -21.48 19.43 14.39
N ASN A 224 -22.70 19.69 13.88
CA ASN A 224 -23.88 20.02 14.68
C ASN A 224 -24.73 18.78 15.00
N TRP A 225 -24.40 17.62 14.44
CA TRP A 225 -25.11 16.37 14.70
C TRP A 225 -24.70 15.78 16.05
N GLU A 226 -25.54 14.91 16.60
CA GLU A 226 -25.21 14.17 17.81
C GLU A 226 -23.95 13.34 17.60
N LEU A 227 -22.95 13.53 18.45
CA LEU A 227 -21.64 12.89 18.35
C LEU A 227 -21.46 11.83 19.45
N LYS A 228 -21.14 10.61 19.04
CA LYS A 228 -20.68 9.54 19.95
C LYS A 228 -19.29 9.07 19.54
N LYS A 229 -18.36 8.99 20.52
CA LYS A 229 -16.99 8.50 20.31
C LYS A 229 -16.70 7.35 21.27
N THR A 230 -16.06 6.30 20.77
CA THR A 230 -15.62 5.14 21.56
C THR A 230 -14.26 4.65 21.07
N ASP A 231 -13.42 4.23 22.01
CA ASP A 231 -12.10 3.63 21.71
C ASP A 231 -12.10 2.16 22.12
N LYS A 232 -11.37 1.35 21.36
CA LYS A 232 -11.20 -0.09 21.59
C LYS A 232 -9.77 -0.50 21.25
N GLN A 233 -9.06 -1.11 22.21
CA GLN A 233 -7.80 -1.78 21.92
C GLN A 233 -8.11 -3.05 21.11
N LEU A 234 -7.53 -3.18 19.91
CA LEU A 234 -7.68 -4.37 19.06
C LEU A 234 -6.63 -5.42 19.42
N ASP A 235 -5.39 -4.99 19.58
CA ASP A 235 -4.23 -5.79 20.01
C ASP A 235 -3.11 -4.87 20.57
N ALA A 236 -1.92 -5.39 20.76
CA ALA A 236 -0.79 -4.61 21.32
C ALA A 236 -0.43 -3.37 20.47
N ASN A 237 -0.64 -3.45 19.16
CA ASN A 237 -0.19 -2.43 18.22
C ASN A 237 -1.32 -1.60 17.58
N ARG A 238 -2.60 -1.98 17.77
CA ARG A 238 -3.71 -1.32 17.08
C ARG A 238 -4.79 -0.84 18.04
N VAL A 239 -5.15 0.43 17.87
CA VAL A 239 -6.26 1.07 18.59
C VAL A 239 -7.32 1.50 17.58
N GLN A 240 -8.56 1.08 17.80
CA GLN A 240 -9.72 1.52 17.01
C GLN A 240 -10.44 2.64 17.74
N THR A 241 -10.68 3.75 17.03
CA THR A 241 -11.60 4.80 17.44
C THR A 241 -12.81 4.79 16.53
N THR A 242 -14.00 4.73 17.08
CA THR A 242 -15.26 4.82 16.33
C THR A 242 -15.94 6.12 16.66
N VAL A 243 -16.25 6.91 15.62
CA VAL A 243 -16.93 8.20 15.72
C VAL A 243 -18.24 8.10 14.94
N THR A 244 -19.38 8.28 15.61
CA THR A 244 -20.71 8.23 15.00
C THR A 244 -21.39 9.58 15.12
N TYR A 245 -21.85 10.09 14.00
CA TYR A 245 -22.70 11.28 13.89
C TYR A 245 -24.11 10.82 13.55
N THR A 246 -25.12 11.37 14.23
CA THR A 246 -26.53 11.05 13.97
C THR A 246 -27.31 12.31 13.63
N ASP A 247 -27.93 12.34 12.46
CA ASP A 247 -28.84 13.42 12.08
C ASP A 247 -30.11 13.38 12.93
N PRO A 248 -30.41 14.44 13.71
CA PRO A 248 -31.61 14.46 14.55
C PRO A 248 -32.91 14.54 13.74
N ALA A 249 -32.86 14.93 12.46
CA ALA A 249 -34.03 15.08 11.61
C ALA A 249 -34.42 13.81 10.86
N THR A 250 -33.44 13.09 10.30
CA THR A 250 -33.70 11.93 9.42
C THR A 250 -33.23 10.61 10.01
N ALA A 251 -32.49 10.67 11.12
CA ALA A 251 -31.83 9.52 11.75
C ALA A 251 -30.78 8.84 10.84
N LEU A 252 -30.21 9.55 9.86
CA LEU A 252 -29.02 9.09 9.14
C LEU A 252 -27.85 9.03 10.11
N GLN A 253 -27.22 7.88 10.23
CA GLN A 253 -25.96 7.69 10.97
C GLN A 253 -24.77 7.65 10.02
N VAL A 254 -23.75 8.48 10.32
CA VAL A 254 -22.45 8.47 9.64
C VAL A 254 -21.41 8.02 10.66
N THR A 255 -20.89 6.81 10.47
CA THR A 255 -19.93 6.19 11.41
C THR A 255 -18.57 6.05 10.76
N CYS A 256 -17.56 6.74 11.29
CA CYS A 256 -16.16 6.59 10.89
C CYS A 256 -15.45 5.64 11.85
N VAL A 257 -14.92 4.55 11.33
CA VAL A 257 -14.12 3.56 12.09
C VAL A 257 -12.67 3.80 11.71
N ILE A 258 -11.86 4.25 12.67
CA ILE A 258 -10.47 4.65 12.50
C ILE A 258 -9.59 3.64 13.24
N VAL A 259 -8.51 3.16 12.62
CA VAL A 259 -7.51 2.32 13.27
C VAL A 259 -6.14 3.00 13.20
N ASN A 260 -5.53 3.19 14.36
CA ASN A 260 -4.18 3.73 14.49
C ASN A 260 -3.19 2.63 14.88
N TYR A 261 -2.00 2.69 14.31
CA TYR A 261 -0.93 1.72 14.53
C TYR A 261 0.15 2.31 15.44
N ASN A 262 0.53 1.59 16.50
CA ASN A 262 1.55 2.04 17.45
C ASN A 262 2.99 1.74 17.00
N ASP A 263 3.15 0.81 16.08
CA ASP A 263 4.43 0.35 15.52
C ASP A 263 4.75 0.90 14.14
N PHE A 264 3.77 1.56 13.49
CA PHE A 264 3.95 2.27 12.21
C PHE A 264 3.26 3.64 12.23
N PRO A 265 3.82 4.67 11.56
CA PRO A 265 3.20 6.00 11.45
C PRO A 265 1.99 5.96 10.49
N THR A 266 1.12 4.98 10.69
CA THR A 266 0.00 4.64 9.82
C THR A 266 -1.32 4.83 10.55
N THR A 267 -2.32 5.29 9.82
CA THR A 267 -3.72 5.34 10.23
C THR A 267 -4.61 4.92 9.06
N GLU A 268 -5.73 4.30 9.36
CA GLU A 268 -6.71 3.90 8.35
C GLU A 268 -8.12 4.16 8.83
N TRP A 269 -9.07 4.32 7.89
CA TRP A 269 -10.49 4.45 8.24
C TRP A 269 -11.41 4.02 7.11
N THR A 270 -12.65 3.68 7.53
CA THR A 270 -13.79 3.47 6.66
C THR A 270 -14.98 4.21 7.23
N VAL A 271 -15.78 4.84 6.37
CA VAL A 271 -17.01 5.55 6.77
C VAL A 271 -18.22 4.74 6.33
N TYR A 272 -19.17 4.56 7.24
CA TYR A 272 -20.44 3.87 7.01
C TYR A 272 -21.58 4.88 7.08
N PHE A 273 -22.55 4.75 6.18
CA PHE A 273 -23.78 5.52 6.17
C PHE A 273 -24.94 4.54 6.37
N LYS A 274 -25.71 4.71 7.44
CA LYS A 274 -26.84 3.84 7.78
C LYS A 274 -28.10 4.67 8.01
N ASN A 275 -29.16 4.31 7.33
CA ASN A 275 -30.48 4.84 7.61
C ASN A 275 -31.08 4.10 8.82
N THR A 276 -31.16 4.76 9.97
CA THR A 276 -31.83 4.22 11.18
C THR A 276 -33.24 4.76 11.38
N GLY A 277 -33.72 5.60 10.45
CA GLY A 277 -35.07 6.13 10.42
C GLY A 277 -36.09 5.16 9.82
N ASN A 278 -37.34 5.65 9.71
CA ASN A 278 -38.47 4.88 9.18
C ASN A 278 -38.90 5.28 7.76
N SER A 279 -38.17 6.20 7.13
CA SER A 279 -38.39 6.68 5.77
C SER A 279 -37.06 6.74 5.02
N ASP A 280 -37.14 6.82 3.69
CA ASP A 280 -35.96 7.00 2.86
C ASP A 280 -35.21 8.28 3.25
N THR A 281 -33.88 8.24 3.14
CA THR A 281 -33.07 9.43 3.35
C THR A 281 -33.22 10.42 2.20
N PRO A 282 -32.99 11.72 2.40
CA PRO A 282 -32.57 12.58 1.30
C PRO A 282 -31.38 12.02 0.50
N ILE A 283 -31.11 12.59 -0.68
CA ILE A 283 -29.97 12.19 -1.51
C ILE A 283 -28.67 12.39 -0.75
N ILE A 284 -27.85 11.35 -0.73
CA ILE A 284 -26.45 11.37 -0.29
C ILE A 284 -25.61 11.24 -1.57
N GLU A 285 -24.74 12.20 -1.85
CA GLU A 285 -23.99 12.20 -3.08
C GLU A 285 -22.55 12.70 -2.92
N ASN A 286 -21.72 12.45 -3.93
CA ASN A 286 -20.31 12.84 -3.95
C ASN A 286 -19.56 12.44 -2.68
N ILE A 287 -19.76 11.21 -2.22
CA ILE A 287 -19.10 10.70 -1.02
C ILE A 287 -17.61 10.57 -1.29
N ARG A 288 -16.81 11.33 -0.54
CA ARG A 288 -15.34 11.27 -0.56
C ARG A 288 -14.85 10.60 0.71
N ALA A 289 -14.30 9.40 0.59
CA ALA A 289 -13.70 8.67 1.70
C ALA A 289 -12.43 9.38 2.21
N LEU A 290 -11.72 10.05 1.30
CA LEU A 290 -10.64 11.00 1.59
C LEU A 290 -10.99 12.36 0.99
N ASP A 291 -10.93 13.39 1.81
CA ASP A 291 -10.99 14.80 1.44
C ASP A 291 -10.04 15.57 2.35
N THR A 292 -8.81 15.79 1.90
CA THR A 292 -7.78 16.47 2.69
C THR A 292 -7.06 17.51 1.86
N THR A 293 -6.65 18.58 2.52
CA THR A 293 -5.88 19.66 1.89
C THR A 293 -4.54 19.79 2.59
N LEU A 294 -3.49 19.75 1.81
CA LEU A 294 -2.13 20.04 2.23
C LEU A 294 -1.76 21.44 1.78
N LYS A 295 -1.24 22.26 2.69
CA LYS A 295 -0.71 23.58 2.36
C LYS A 295 0.78 23.59 2.59
N ARG A 296 1.54 23.67 1.52
CA ARG A 296 3.00 23.74 1.56
C ARG A 296 3.45 25.12 2.04
N ASN A 297 4.30 25.18 3.04
CA ASN A 297 4.94 26.41 3.44
C ASN A 297 6.10 26.69 2.49
N VAL A 298 6.06 27.83 1.83
CA VAL A 298 7.11 28.29 0.91
C VAL A 298 7.93 29.32 1.67
N SER A 299 9.11 28.91 2.12
CA SER A 299 10.09 29.83 2.70
C SER A 299 10.73 30.69 1.61
N SER A 300 11.80 31.40 1.93
CA SER A 300 12.58 32.25 0.99
C SER A 300 13.17 31.50 -0.23
N ALA A 301 13.03 30.16 -0.27
CA ALA A 301 13.48 29.33 -1.36
C ALA A 301 12.64 29.50 -2.64
N PRO A 302 13.20 29.23 -3.83
CA PRO A 302 12.42 29.23 -5.06
C PRO A 302 11.17 28.36 -4.96
N PRO A 303 10.00 28.82 -5.45
CA PRO A 303 8.72 28.11 -5.33
C PRO A 303 8.75 26.69 -5.89
N SER A 304 9.61 26.41 -6.87
CA SER A 304 9.79 25.08 -7.47
C SER A 304 10.52 24.09 -6.56
N TRP A 305 11.18 24.55 -5.50
CA TRP A 305 11.88 23.66 -4.58
C TRP A 305 10.89 22.98 -3.64
N GLY A 306 11.00 21.65 -3.55
CA GLY A 306 10.13 20.84 -2.71
C GLY A 306 8.66 20.82 -3.15
N GLU A 307 8.38 20.98 -4.45
CA GLU A 307 7.01 20.87 -5.00
C GLU A 307 6.45 19.47 -4.79
N PHE A 308 5.13 19.38 -4.68
CA PHE A 308 4.45 18.10 -4.55
C PHE A 308 4.79 17.19 -5.72
N THR A 309 5.24 15.99 -5.40
CA THR A 309 5.60 14.97 -6.40
C THR A 309 4.89 13.66 -6.05
N LEU A 310 4.15 13.13 -7.00
CA LEU A 310 3.41 11.89 -6.84
C LEU A 310 4.16 10.74 -7.48
N HIS A 311 4.47 9.69 -6.69
CA HIS A 311 5.00 8.42 -7.16
C HIS A 311 3.87 7.39 -7.10
N TYR A 312 3.58 6.74 -8.21
CA TYR A 312 2.48 5.77 -8.33
C TYR A 312 2.79 4.76 -9.44
N ASN A 313 1.95 3.75 -9.60
CA ASN A 313 2.16 2.74 -10.63
C ASN A 313 0.93 2.59 -11.51
N ARG A 314 1.14 2.20 -12.78
CA ARG A 314 0.08 1.64 -13.60
C ARG A 314 -0.46 0.37 -12.97
N GLY A 315 -1.69 0.00 -13.28
CA GLY A 315 -2.31 -1.27 -12.92
C GLY A 315 -1.98 -2.40 -13.89
N GLU A 316 -2.71 -3.50 -13.78
CA GLU A 316 -2.59 -4.66 -14.66
C GLU A 316 -3.46 -4.47 -15.91
N PHE A 317 -2.92 -4.73 -17.09
CA PHE A 317 -3.62 -4.76 -18.39
C PHE A 317 -2.97 -5.67 -19.41
N ALA A 318 -2.35 -6.75 -18.92
CA ALA A 318 -1.67 -7.80 -19.72
C ALA A 318 -0.60 -7.23 -20.67
N SER A 319 0.24 -6.33 -20.17
CA SER A 319 1.30 -5.65 -20.93
C SER A 319 2.65 -5.70 -20.19
N VAL A 320 3.72 -5.47 -20.92
CA VAL A 320 5.06 -5.21 -20.34
C VAL A 320 5.05 -3.98 -19.45
N GLU A 321 4.17 -3.02 -19.71
CA GLU A 321 3.99 -1.79 -18.96
C GLU A 321 3.08 -1.95 -17.73
N SER A 322 2.46 -3.13 -17.52
CA SER A 322 1.71 -3.38 -16.29
C SER A 322 2.60 -3.18 -15.08
N TYR A 323 2.06 -2.51 -14.05
CA TYR A 323 2.77 -2.12 -12.83
C TYR A 323 3.92 -1.12 -13.02
N GLN A 324 4.08 -0.49 -14.18
CA GLN A 324 5.14 0.48 -14.44
C GLN A 324 5.11 1.63 -13.43
N PRO A 325 6.23 1.90 -12.72
CA PRO A 325 6.33 3.06 -11.85
C PRO A 325 6.30 4.37 -12.65
N LEU A 326 5.54 5.34 -12.15
CA LEU A 326 5.37 6.67 -12.71
C LEU A 326 5.68 7.72 -11.64
N THR A 327 6.10 8.89 -12.09
CA THR A 327 6.35 10.05 -11.22
C THR A 327 5.79 11.29 -11.90
N GLU A 328 4.98 12.05 -11.16
CA GLU A 328 4.33 13.28 -11.63
C GLU A 328 4.61 14.42 -10.66
N VAL A 329 5.10 15.54 -11.18
CA VAL A 329 5.25 16.78 -10.41
C VAL A 329 3.93 17.57 -10.50
N LEU A 330 3.30 17.76 -9.35
CA LEU A 330 2.02 18.46 -9.24
C LEU A 330 2.30 19.97 -9.09
N GLY A 331 2.68 20.64 -10.18
CA GLY A 331 2.92 22.06 -10.22
C GLY A 331 1.65 22.90 -10.12
N PRO A 332 1.75 24.24 -10.01
CA PRO A 332 0.59 25.13 -9.93
C PRO A 332 -0.47 24.85 -11.00
N ASP A 333 -1.74 24.89 -10.61
CA ASP A 333 -2.93 24.64 -11.44
C ASP A 333 -3.04 23.23 -12.05
N SER A 334 -2.15 22.29 -11.68
CA SER A 334 -2.24 20.92 -12.16
C SER A 334 -3.44 20.18 -11.56
N LYS A 335 -4.08 19.34 -12.39
CA LYS A 335 -5.21 18.49 -12.03
C LYS A 335 -4.95 17.09 -12.55
N LEU A 336 -4.76 16.14 -11.65
CA LEU A 336 -4.56 14.74 -11.99
C LEU A 336 -5.71 13.92 -11.42
N LYS A 337 -6.46 13.26 -12.29
CA LYS A 337 -7.48 12.28 -11.90
C LYS A 337 -7.01 10.88 -12.29
N LEU A 338 -7.07 9.97 -11.34
CA LEU A 338 -6.75 8.55 -11.51
C LEU A 338 -7.96 7.71 -11.13
N ALA A 339 -8.24 6.69 -11.95
CA ALA A 339 -9.30 5.73 -11.72
C ALA A 339 -8.99 4.43 -12.49
N PRO A 340 -9.45 3.26 -12.03
CA PRO A 340 -9.37 2.04 -12.83
C PRO A 340 -10.36 2.11 -14.00
N THR A 341 -10.28 1.14 -14.89
CA THR A 341 -11.25 0.99 -15.96
C THR A 341 -12.12 -0.25 -15.76
N GLY A 342 -13.41 -0.15 -16.09
CA GLY A 342 -14.31 -1.30 -16.12
C GLY A 342 -14.75 -1.86 -14.78
N GLY A 343 -14.43 -1.22 -13.65
CA GLY A 343 -14.91 -1.64 -12.30
C GLY A 343 -14.01 -2.63 -11.56
N ARG A 344 -12.86 -3.03 -12.12
CA ARG A 344 -11.85 -3.85 -11.43
C ARG A 344 -10.74 -2.96 -10.90
N SER A 345 -10.49 -2.98 -9.62
CA SER A 345 -9.78 -1.94 -8.84
C SER A 345 -8.34 -1.65 -9.25
N THR A 346 -7.64 -2.58 -9.91
CA THR A 346 -6.27 -2.38 -10.41
C THR A 346 -6.15 -2.62 -11.90
N ASN A 347 -7.26 -2.52 -12.65
CA ASN A 347 -7.24 -2.52 -14.10
C ASN A 347 -6.72 -1.17 -14.63
N VAL A 348 -5.57 -1.15 -15.28
CA VAL A 348 -4.85 0.01 -15.85
C VAL A 348 -4.25 0.95 -14.80
N GLN A 349 -4.87 1.18 -13.66
CA GLN A 349 -4.37 2.05 -12.59
C GLN A 349 -4.36 1.32 -11.24
N MET A 350 -3.32 1.57 -10.42
CA MET A 350 -3.26 1.09 -9.03
C MET A 350 -3.71 2.18 -8.05
N PRO A 351 -4.44 1.83 -6.98
CA PRO A 351 -4.90 2.77 -5.96
C PRO A 351 -3.86 3.04 -4.86
N PHE A 352 -2.58 3.11 -5.21
CA PHE A 352 -1.46 3.25 -4.29
C PHE A 352 -0.62 4.45 -4.71
N TYR A 353 -0.44 5.40 -3.79
CA TYR A 353 0.20 6.68 -4.05
C TYR A 353 1.21 7.02 -2.97
N ASN A 354 2.40 7.48 -3.35
CA ASN A 354 3.37 8.05 -2.44
C ASN A 354 3.59 9.52 -2.83
N LEU A 355 3.00 10.43 -2.10
CA LEU A 355 3.11 11.87 -2.30
C LEU A 355 4.27 12.39 -1.47
N SER A 356 5.18 13.11 -2.10
CA SER A 356 6.34 13.74 -1.46
C SER A 356 6.32 15.25 -1.62
N TRP A 357 6.88 15.95 -0.64
CA TRP A 357 7.23 17.37 -0.66
C TRP A 357 8.45 17.59 0.20
N ASN A 358 9.37 18.45 -0.21
CA ASN A 358 10.68 18.58 0.46
C ASN A 358 11.33 17.19 0.68
N SER A 359 11.60 16.81 1.93
CA SER A 359 12.05 15.48 2.33
C SER A 359 11.06 14.82 3.29
N GLU A 360 9.79 14.97 3.02
CA GLU A 360 8.67 14.42 3.78
C GLU A 360 7.59 13.95 2.82
N GLY A 361 6.66 13.18 3.32
CA GLY A 361 5.56 12.76 2.49
C GLY A 361 4.53 11.89 3.19
N MET A 362 3.61 11.42 2.37
CA MET A 362 2.50 10.60 2.80
C MET A 362 2.20 9.52 1.73
N ILE A 363 2.20 8.27 2.13
CA ILE A 363 1.59 7.21 1.34
C ILE A 363 0.08 7.28 1.56
N CYS A 364 -0.68 7.28 0.48
CA CYS A 364 -2.13 7.26 0.47
C CYS A 364 -2.61 6.07 -0.37
N VAL A 365 -3.50 5.24 0.18
CA VAL A 365 -4.01 4.05 -0.49
C VAL A 365 -5.54 4.00 -0.38
N VAL A 366 -6.18 3.64 -1.49
CA VAL A 366 -7.63 3.44 -1.57
C VAL A 366 -7.93 1.94 -1.67
N GLY A 367 -8.50 1.36 -0.62
CA GLY A 367 -8.91 -0.05 -0.58
C GLY A 367 -10.37 -0.19 -1.02
N TRP A 368 -10.59 -0.50 -2.29
CA TRP A 368 -11.93 -0.70 -2.88
C TRP A 368 -11.86 -1.66 -4.05
N PRO A 369 -12.42 -2.85 -3.98
CA PRO A 369 -12.38 -3.82 -5.09
C PRO A 369 -13.31 -3.49 -6.28
N GLY A 370 -13.82 -2.25 -6.34
CA GLY A 370 -14.68 -1.69 -7.38
C GLY A 370 -14.06 -0.48 -8.10
N GLN A 371 -14.94 0.39 -8.63
CA GLN A 371 -14.58 1.61 -9.36
C GLN A 371 -14.35 2.77 -8.37
N TRP A 372 -13.11 3.00 -8.01
CA TRP A 372 -12.70 4.16 -7.22
C TRP A 372 -12.24 5.32 -8.14
N SER A 373 -12.16 6.53 -7.57
CA SER A 373 -11.41 7.65 -8.15
C SER A 373 -10.55 8.33 -7.11
N ALA A 374 -9.43 8.90 -7.55
CA ALA A 374 -8.57 9.77 -6.77
C ALA A 374 -8.20 11.00 -7.60
N ASP A 375 -8.46 12.19 -7.02
CA ASP A 375 -8.20 13.47 -7.66
C ASP A 375 -7.13 14.21 -6.85
N PHE A 376 -6.09 14.70 -7.53
CA PHE A 376 -5.03 15.54 -6.97
C PHE A 376 -5.13 16.91 -7.63
N LEU A 377 -5.61 17.90 -6.86
CA LEU A 377 -5.97 19.21 -7.37
C LEU A 377 -5.05 20.27 -6.73
N ARG A 378 -4.04 20.69 -7.48
CA ARG A 378 -3.08 21.73 -7.08
C ARG A 378 -3.64 23.10 -7.46
N ASP A 379 -3.71 24.03 -6.52
CA ASP A 379 -4.10 25.41 -6.80
C ASP A 379 -2.95 26.23 -7.45
N SER A 380 -3.21 27.48 -7.76
CA SER A 380 -2.19 28.38 -8.33
C SER A 380 -1.14 28.85 -7.31
N THR A 381 -1.33 28.57 -6.02
CA THR A 381 -0.47 29.04 -4.94
C THR A 381 0.38 27.92 -4.31
N ASN A 382 -0.09 27.30 -3.24
CA ASN A 382 0.68 26.31 -2.50
C ASN A 382 -0.17 25.19 -1.87
N GLN A 383 -1.44 25.05 -2.27
CA GLN A 383 -2.34 24.05 -1.73
C GLN A 383 -2.54 22.89 -2.70
N LEU A 384 -2.55 21.67 -2.18
CA LEU A 384 -2.95 20.47 -2.88
C LEU A 384 -4.15 19.87 -2.16
N ASN A 385 -5.28 19.75 -2.88
CA ASN A 385 -6.44 19.04 -2.41
C ASN A 385 -6.44 17.62 -2.96
N ILE A 386 -6.65 16.63 -2.09
CA ILE A 386 -6.70 15.20 -2.42
C ILE A 386 -8.08 14.69 -2.09
N LEU A 387 -8.78 14.20 -3.12
CA LEU A 387 -10.12 13.63 -3.00
C LEU A 387 -10.07 12.19 -3.47
N ALA A 388 -10.64 11.25 -2.71
CA ALA A 388 -10.77 9.87 -3.15
C ALA A 388 -12.03 9.21 -2.57
N GLY A 389 -12.60 8.26 -3.34
CA GLY A 389 -13.79 7.54 -2.93
C GLY A 389 -14.28 6.58 -4.01
N GLN A 390 -15.45 5.98 -3.83
CA GLN A 390 -16.19 5.35 -4.91
C GLN A 390 -16.49 6.41 -5.97
N GLU A 391 -16.25 6.11 -7.25
CA GLU A 391 -16.27 7.15 -8.30
C GLU A 391 -17.65 7.82 -8.46
N LEU A 392 -18.73 7.07 -8.35
CA LEU A 392 -20.09 7.55 -8.46
C LEU A 392 -20.92 7.20 -7.24
N THR A 393 -21.45 8.22 -6.57
CA THR A 393 -22.44 8.08 -5.50
C THR A 393 -23.45 9.20 -5.60
N HIS A 394 -24.72 8.84 -5.83
CA HIS A 394 -25.89 9.73 -5.81
C HIS A 394 -27.12 8.90 -5.47
N LEU A 395 -27.41 8.75 -4.17
CA LEU A 395 -28.34 7.74 -3.72
C LEU A 395 -29.11 8.11 -2.46
N ILE A 396 -30.32 7.55 -2.35
CA ILE A 396 -31.08 7.44 -1.10
C ILE A 396 -30.75 6.10 -0.42
N LEU A 397 -30.94 6.04 0.90
CA LEU A 397 -30.93 4.80 1.67
C LEU A 397 -32.34 4.50 2.18
N HIS A 398 -32.85 3.29 1.93
CA HIS A 398 -34.07 2.82 2.52
C HIS A 398 -33.92 2.55 4.03
N PRO A 399 -35.01 2.51 4.82
CA PRO A 399 -34.95 2.15 6.24
C PRO A 399 -34.15 0.86 6.50
N GLY A 400 -33.18 0.95 7.41
CA GLY A 400 -32.28 -0.15 7.77
C GLY A 400 -31.09 -0.36 6.84
N GLU A 401 -31.06 0.24 5.64
CA GLU A 401 -29.94 0.07 4.71
C GLU A 401 -28.67 0.76 5.20
N GLN A 402 -27.55 0.15 4.85
CA GLN A 402 -26.21 0.64 5.12
C GLN A 402 -25.32 0.51 3.87
N ILE A 403 -24.51 1.51 3.63
CA ILE A 403 -23.40 1.49 2.66
C ILE A 403 -22.09 1.82 3.37
N ARG A 404 -20.97 1.52 2.70
CA ARG A 404 -19.63 1.89 3.17
C ARG A 404 -18.85 2.66 2.11
N THR A 405 -17.87 3.41 2.54
CA THR A 405 -16.84 3.98 1.66
C THR A 405 -15.72 2.96 1.39
N PRO A 406 -14.86 3.22 0.40
CA PRO A 406 -13.52 2.65 0.36
C PRO A 406 -12.80 2.79 1.72
N LEU A 407 -11.95 1.81 2.03
CA LEU A 407 -10.95 1.94 3.07
C LEU A 407 -9.89 2.96 2.60
N ILE A 408 -9.53 3.89 3.45
CA ILE A 408 -8.39 4.78 3.23
C ILE A 408 -7.28 4.44 4.21
N VAL A 409 -6.05 4.39 3.72
CA VAL A 409 -4.86 4.23 4.57
C VAL A 409 -3.90 5.36 4.27
N LEU A 410 -3.43 6.04 5.31
CA LEU A 410 -2.36 7.01 5.24
C LEU A 410 -1.17 6.54 6.08
N GLN A 411 0.04 6.65 5.52
CA GLN A 411 1.29 6.41 6.23
C GLN A 411 2.23 7.60 6.02
N PHE A 412 2.64 8.23 7.10
CA PHE A 412 3.49 9.42 7.06
C PHE A 412 4.97 9.04 7.10
N TRP A 413 5.83 9.84 6.47
CA TRP A 413 7.24 9.55 6.40
C TRP A 413 8.12 10.79 6.26
N LYS A 414 9.39 10.67 6.66
CA LYS A 414 10.45 11.67 6.50
C LYS A 414 11.71 11.06 5.87
N GLY A 415 12.47 11.88 5.16
CA GLY A 415 13.69 11.47 4.48
C GLY A 415 13.46 11.17 2.99
N GLN A 416 13.65 9.92 2.58
CA GLN A 416 13.56 9.52 1.17
C GLN A 416 12.29 8.72 0.90
N TRP A 417 11.63 9.00 -0.22
CA TRP A 417 10.44 8.27 -0.63
C TRP A 417 10.67 6.76 -0.82
N ALA A 418 11.89 6.37 -1.23
CA ALA A 418 12.24 4.95 -1.37
C ALA A 418 12.29 4.22 -0.01
N ASN A 419 12.73 4.89 1.06
CA ASN A 419 12.67 4.35 2.43
C ASN A 419 11.23 4.23 2.91
N ALA A 420 10.38 5.19 2.57
CA ALA A 420 8.95 5.14 2.84
C ALA A 420 8.29 3.90 2.21
N GLN A 421 8.67 3.54 0.96
CA GLN A 421 8.20 2.32 0.31
C GLN A 421 8.64 1.06 1.09
N ASN A 422 9.81 1.05 1.70
CA ASN A 422 10.27 -0.07 2.51
C ASN A 422 9.48 -0.18 3.83
N ILE A 423 9.17 0.95 4.49
CA ILE A 423 8.32 1.00 5.69
C ILE A 423 6.90 0.54 5.34
N TRP A 424 6.35 0.98 4.20
CA TRP A 424 5.05 0.53 3.68
C TRP A 424 5.00 -0.99 3.49
N ARG A 425 6.00 -1.59 2.81
CA ARG A 425 6.05 -3.04 2.59
C ARG A 425 6.14 -3.82 3.90
N ARG A 426 6.85 -3.30 4.91
CA ARG A 426 6.88 -3.90 6.24
C ARG A 426 5.52 -3.83 6.93
N TRP A 427 4.84 -2.68 6.87
CA TRP A 427 3.47 -2.55 7.37
C TRP A 427 2.52 -3.54 6.68
N MET A 428 2.62 -3.69 5.35
CA MET A 428 1.85 -4.68 4.60
C MET A 428 2.10 -6.10 5.11
N ILE A 429 3.35 -6.47 5.38
CA ILE A 429 3.74 -7.79 5.91
C ILE A 429 3.18 -7.98 7.32
N GLU A 430 3.28 -6.98 8.19
CA GLU A 430 2.88 -7.14 9.59
C GLU A 430 1.36 -7.07 9.80
N HIS A 431 0.65 -6.24 9.04
CA HIS A 431 -0.74 -5.89 9.33
C HIS A 431 -1.75 -6.18 8.22
N ASN A 432 -1.32 -6.37 6.98
CA ASN A 432 -2.25 -6.52 5.87
C ASN A 432 -2.25 -7.91 5.21
N ILE A 433 -1.11 -8.55 5.03
CA ILE A 433 -1.05 -9.88 4.39
C ILE A 433 -1.74 -10.92 5.27
N PRO A 434 -2.66 -11.75 4.70
CA PRO A 434 -3.37 -12.76 5.46
C PRO A 434 -2.41 -13.80 6.05
N ARG A 435 -2.62 -14.15 7.30
CA ARG A 435 -1.83 -15.13 8.04
C ARG A 435 -2.68 -16.38 8.32
N VAL A 436 -2.05 -17.54 8.22
CA VAL A 436 -2.65 -18.80 8.66
C VAL A 436 -1.91 -19.24 9.93
N ASP A 437 -2.65 -19.48 11.01
CA ASP A 437 -2.09 -19.79 12.34
C ASP A 437 -1.06 -18.75 12.80
N GLY A 438 -1.29 -17.47 12.49
CA GLY A 438 -0.41 -16.36 12.83
C GLY A 438 0.88 -16.30 11.99
N LYS A 439 1.08 -17.21 11.03
CA LYS A 439 2.29 -17.29 10.21
C LYS A 439 2.06 -16.68 8.82
N LEU A 440 3.07 -15.99 8.32
CA LEU A 440 3.08 -15.52 6.92
C LEU A 440 3.05 -16.69 5.95
N PRO A 441 2.40 -16.53 4.79
CA PRO A 441 2.49 -17.53 3.74
C PRO A 441 3.95 -17.68 3.29
N GLN A 442 4.40 -18.92 3.13
CA GLN A 442 5.72 -19.23 2.57
C GLN A 442 5.64 -19.29 1.05
N SER A 443 6.75 -19.07 0.37
CA SER A 443 6.88 -19.31 -1.07
C SER A 443 6.56 -20.76 -1.38
N GLN A 444 5.78 -21.01 -2.44
CA GLN A 444 5.26 -22.31 -2.77
C GLN A 444 5.41 -22.61 -4.25
N LEU A 445 5.74 -23.85 -4.56
CA LEU A 445 5.78 -24.38 -5.91
C LEU A 445 4.44 -25.05 -6.25
N SER A 446 3.81 -24.62 -7.36
CA SER A 446 2.54 -25.21 -7.81
C SER A 446 2.72 -26.01 -9.08
N ALA A 447 2.08 -27.19 -9.16
CA ALA A 447 1.94 -27.95 -10.38
C ALA A 447 0.67 -27.48 -11.12
N TYR A 448 0.85 -26.65 -12.14
CA TYR A 448 -0.23 -26.10 -12.98
C TYR A 448 -0.22 -26.76 -14.37
N SER A 449 -1.32 -27.42 -14.71
CA SER A 449 -1.43 -28.21 -15.95
C SER A 449 -2.33 -27.58 -17.03
N GLY A 450 -2.92 -26.41 -16.80
CA GLY A 450 -3.93 -25.81 -17.69
C GLY A 450 -3.50 -25.71 -19.16
N ARG A 451 -2.24 -25.34 -19.39
CA ARG A 451 -1.66 -25.22 -20.74
C ARG A 451 -1.58 -26.55 -21.50
N PHE A 452 -1.51 -27.68 -20.81
CA PHE A 452 -1.39 -29.00 -21.43
C PHE A 452 -2.75 -29.58 -21.79
N TYR A 453 -3.81 -29.13 -21.13
CA TYR A 453 -5.15 -29.71 -21.23
C TYR A 453 -6.19 -28.68 -21.63
N ASN A 454 -5.89 -27.83 -22.63
CA ASN A 454 -6.82 -26.90 -23.26
C ASN A 454 -7.56 -26.03 -22.22
N GLU A 455 -6.78 -25.26 -21.43
CA GLU A 455 -7.33 -24.48 -20.29
C GLU A 455 -8.15 -25.38 -19.32
N MET A 456 -7.66 -26.58 -19.03
CA MET A 456 -8.28 -27.61 -18.19
C MET A 456 -9.58 -28.22 -18.74
N GLN A 457 -10.05 -27.85 -19.92
CA GLN A 457 -11.27 -28.41 -20.50
C GLN A 457 -11.11 -29.90 -20.83
N ASP A 458 -9.90 -30.34 -21.18
CA ASP A 458 -9.55 -31.74 -21.45
C ASP A 458 -8.96 -32.47 -20.22
N ALA A 459 -8.90 -31.80 -19.08
CA ALA A 459 -8.44 -32.41 -17.83
C ALA A 459 -9.45 -33.45 -17.31
N ASN A 460 -8.92 -34.54 -16.79
CA ASN A 460 -9.70 -35.58 -16.13
C ASN A 460 -8.93 -36.19 -14.94
N GLU A 461 -9.58 -37.02 -14.14
CA GLU A 461 -8.98 -37.59 -12.94
C GLU A 461 -7.66 -38.31 -13.22
N GLN A 462 -7.58 -39.09 -14.30
CA GLN A 462 -6.41 -39.87 -14.62
C GLN A 462 -5.22 -38.99 -15.08
N ASN A 463 -5.45 -38.13 -16.06
CA ASN A 463 -4.37 -37.33 -16.63
C ASN A 463 -3.80 -36.27 -15.66
N GLN A 464 -4.59 -35.82 -14.66
CA GLN A 464 -4.09 -34.93 -13.62
C GLN A 464 -3.21 -35.64 -12.59
N LYS A 465 -3.50 -36.92 -12.28
CA LYS A 465 -2.62 -37.76 -11.46
C LYS A 465 -1.30 -38.03 -12.19
N GLU A 466 -1.36 -38.43 -13.46
CA GLU A 466 -0.19 -38.63 -14.31
C GLU A 466 0.67 -37.40 -14.46
N PHE A 467 0.05 -36.22 -14.59
CA PHE A 467 0.77 -34.94 -14.64
C PHE A 467 1.56 -34.68 -13.35
N LEU A 468 0.96 -34.94 -12.20
CA LEU A 468 1.63 -34.81 -10.91
C LEU A 468 2.78 -35.81 -10.76
N ASP A 469 2.55 -37.06 -11.18
CA ASP A 469 3.59 -38.12 -11.13
C ASP A 469 4.84 -37.74 -11.94
N LYS A 470 4.69 -36.99 -13.06
CA LYS A 470 5.85 -36.53 -13.85
C LYS A 470 6.75 -35.56 -13.09
N PHE A 471 6.19 -34.70 -12.21
CA PHE A 471 6.99 -33.85 -11.32
C PHE A 471 7.77 -34.70 -10.31
N LEU A 472 7.11 -35.71 -9.72
CA LEU A 472 7.71 -36.59 -8.72
C LEU A 472 8.78 -37.51 -9.34
N GLU A 473 8.57 -38.03 -10.56
CA GLU A 473 9.53 -38.83 -11.29
C GLU A 473 10.88 -38.12 -11.55
N VAL A 474 10.83 -36.80 -11.76
CA VAL A 474 12.05 -35.97 -11.94
C VAL A 474 12.59 -35.39 -10.63
N GLY A 475 12.05 -35.82 -9.49
CA GLY A 475 12.51 -35.39 -8.17
C GLY A 475 12.02 -34.03 -7.74
N LEU A 476 11.03 -33.44 -8.42
CA LEU A 476 10.37 -32.19 -8.03
C LEU A 476 9.09 -32.50 -7.25
N LYS A 477 9.00 -32.04 -6.01
CA LYS A 477 7.78 -32.14 -5.21
C LYS A 477 7.12 -30.76 -5.13
N PRO A 478 6.03 -30.49 -5.89
CA PRO A 478 5.24 -29.28 -5.72
C PRO A 478 4.57 -29.23 -4.35
N ASP A 479 4.27 -28.02 -3.87
CA ASP A 479 3.49 -27.82 -2.65
C ASP A 479 1.98 -27.96 -2.91
N TYR A 480 1.56 -27.69 -4.16
CA TYR A 480 0.16 -27.72 -4.58
C TYR A 480 -0.02 -28.37 -5.95
N LEU A 481 -1.06 -29.20 -6.06
CA LEU A 481 -1.71 -29.50 -7.32
C LEU A 481 -2.75 -28.41 -7.60
N TRP A 482 -2.66 -27.78 -8.76
CA TRP A 482 -3.52 -26.66 -9.16
C TRP A 482 -4.48 -27.07 -10.26
N ILE A 483 -5.78 -27.10 -9.96
CA ILE A 483 -6.86 -27.30 -10.91
C ILE A 483 -7.47 -25.92 -11.24
N ASP A 484 -7.26 -25.46 -12.48
CA ASP A 484 -7.78 -24.20 -12.97
C ASP A 484 -9.20 -24.34 -13.54
N ALA A 485 -9.69 -23.37 -14.32
CA ALA A 485 -11.02 -23.35 -14.92
C ALA A 485 -11.37 -24.63 -15.70
N GLY A 486 -12.66 -24.99 -15.74
CA GLY A 486 -13.12 -26.09 -16.61
C GLY A 486 -13.39 -27.45 -15.95
N TRP A 487 -13.32 -27.57 -14.60
CA TRP A 487 -13.62 -28.81 -13.87
C TRP A 487 -15.12 -29.09 -13.70
N TYR A 488 -15.98 -28.11 -13.95
CA TYR A 488 -17.43 -28.15 -13.75
C TYR A 488 -18.15 -28.66 -15.01
N VAL A 489 -19.42 -29.04 -14.84
CA VAL A 489 -20.28 -29.51 -15.93
C VAL A 489 -20.37 -28.49 -17.07
N ASP A 490 -20.53 -28.99 -18.28
CA ASP A 490 -20.63 -28.25 -19.54
C ASP A 490 -19.35 -27.51 -19.99
N ALA A 491 -18.35 -27.36 -19.13
CA ALA A 491 -17.11 -26.64 -19.47
C ALA A 491 -16.31 -27.33 -20.57
N HIS A 492 -16.35 -28.67 -20.67
CA HIS A 492 -15.64 -29.41 -21.72
C HIS A 492 -16.24 -29.14 -23.11
N GLU A 493 -17.57 -29.19 -23.22
CA GLU A 493 -18.30 -29.03 -24.49
C GLU A 493 -18.52 -27.57 -24.89
N GLN A 494 -18.68 -26.66 -23.91
CA GLN A 494 -19.11 -25.28 -24.16
C GLN A 494 -18.06 -24.23 -23.79
N GLY A 495 -16.88 -24.65 -23.31
CA GLY A 495 -15.79 -23.78 -22.91
C GLY A 495 -15.81 -23.43 -21.41
N TRP A 496 -14.63 -23.13 -20.88
CA TRP A 496 -14.44 -22.77 -19.47
C TRP A 496 -15.24 -21.54 -19.03
N GLY A 497 -15.68 -20.71 -19.97
CA GLY A 497 -16.53 -19.54 -19.70
C GLY A 497 -17.95 -19.89 -19.26
N LYS A 498 -18.38 -21.17 -19.33
CA LYS A 498 -19.72 -21.65 -18.93
C LYS A 498 -19.86 -21.72 -17.40
N THR A 499 -19.67 -20.61 -16.72
CA THR A 499 -19.78 -20.46 -15.27
C THR A 499 -21.24 -20.33 -14.82
N GLY A 500 -21.58 -20.79 -13.60
CA GLY A 500 -22.92 -20.70 -13.03
C GLY A 500 -23.57 -22.06 -12.66
N THR A 501 -22.92 -23.17 -13.06
CA THR A 501 -23.26 -24.50 -12.55
C THR A 501 -22.03 -25.05 -11.85
N TRP A 502 -21.93 -24.82 -10.53
CA TRP A 502 -20.75 -25.21 -9.74
C TRP A 502 -20.90 -26.66 -9.26
N GLN A 503 -20.97 -27.60 -10.20
CA GLN A 503 -21.02 -29.03 -9.98
C GLN A 503 -19.87 -29.69 -10.72
N VAL A 504 -19.20 -30.64 -10.06
CA VAL A 504 -18.10 -31.40 -10.67
C VAL A 504 -18.61 -32.18 -11.87
N ASP A 505 -17.91 -32.11 -13.00
CA ASP A 505 -18.18 -32.94 -14.17
C ASP A 505 -17.78 -34.42 -13.88
N THR A 506 -18.77 -35.20 -13.49
CA THR A 506 -18.55 -36.61 -13.13
C THR A 506 -18.19 -37.53 -14.32
N LYS A 507 -18.35 -37.07 -15.56
CA LYS A 507 -17.85 -37.82 -16.72
C LYS A 507 -16.32 -37.82 -16.77
N ARG A 508 -15.70 -36.70 -16.42
CA ARG A 508 -14.24 -36.52 -16.40
C ARG A 508 -13.63 -36.81 -15.02
N PHE A 509 -14.36 -36.55 -13.96
CA PHE A 509 -13.97 -36.74 -12.56
C PHE A 509 -15.00 -37.65 -11.85
N PRO A 510 -15.02 -38.98 -12.17
CA PRO A 510 -16.07 -39.88 -11.69
C PRO A 510 -16.11 -40.04 -10.15
N ASN A 511 -14.98 -39.80 -9.48
CA ASN A 511 -14.86 -39.83 -8.03
C ASN A 511 -14.83 -38.43 -7.40
N GLY A 512 -15.26 -37.40 -8.15
CA GLY A 512 -15.16 -35.99 -7.77
C GLY A 512 -13.72 -35.47 -7.84
N LEU A 513 -13.54 -34.16 -7.52
CA LEU A 513 -12.20 -33.60 -7.35
C LEU A 513 -11.51 -34.16 -6.08
N LYS A 514 -12.30 -34.77 -5.18
CA LYS A 514 -11.80 -35.41 -3.96
C LYS A 514 -10.73 -36.46 -4.25
N ALA A 515 -10.87 -37.24 -5.33
CA ALA A 515 -9.89 -38.22 -5.73
C ALA A 515 -8.51 -37.61 -6.10
N LEU A 516 -8.51 -36.37 -6.63
CA LEU A 516 -7.27 -35.61 -6.89
C LEU A 516 -6.72 -35.00 -5.60
N SER A 517 -7.59 -34.48 -4.76
CA SER A 517 -7.22 -33.93 -3.46
C SER A 517 -6.59 -35.01 -2.56
N ASP A 518 -7.24 -36.18 -2.43
CA ASP A 518 -6.72 -37.30 -1.63
C ASP A 518 -5.37 -37.80 -2.21
N TYR A 519 -5.24 -37.84 -3.53
CA TYR A 519 -3.99 -38.21 -4.18
C TYR A 519 -2.87 -37.21 -3.85
N ALA A 520 -3.13 -35.91 -3.97
CA ALA A 520 -2.17 -34.86 -3.61
C ALA A 520 -1.80 -34.95 -2.12
N HIS A 521 -2.79 -35.08 -1.23
CA HIS A 521 -2.57 -35.23 0.20
C HIS A 521 -1.75 -36.47 0.57
N SER A 522 -1.95 -37.59 -0.14
CA SER A 522 -1.13 -38.80 0.06
C SER A 522 0.37 -38.59 -0.26
N LYS A 523 0.68 -37.55 -1.01
CA LYS A 523 2.05 -37.09 -1.33
C LYS A 523 2.47 -35.90 -0.46
N GLU A 524 1.72 -35.59 0.60
CA GLU A 524 1.92 -34.41 1.48
C GLU A 524 1.87 -33.07 0.72
N MET A 525 1.10 -33.02 -0.35
CA MET A 525 0.83 -31.85 -1.15
C MET A 525 -0.57 -31.34 -0.85
N LYS A 526 -0.83 -30.08 -1.11
CA LYS A 526 -2.14 -29.44 -0.96
C LYS A 526 -2.85 -29.30 -2.30
N PHE A 527 -4.11 -28.87 -2.26
CA PHE A 527 -4.99 -28.83 -3.42
C PHE A 527 -5.58 -27.44 -3.61
N LEU A 528 -5.37 -26.84 -4.78
CA LEU A 528 -5.86 -25.53 -5.19
C LEU A 528 -6.89 -25.70 -6.31
N VAL A 529 -8.04 -25.03 -6.18
CA VAL A 529 -9.12 -25.08 -7.18
C VAL A 529 -9.60 -23.68 -7.54
N TRP A 530 -9.78 -23.46 -8.84
CA TRP A 530 -10.27 -22.22 -9.44
C TRP A 530 -11.79 -22.12 -9.40
N PHE A 531 -12.28 -20.90 -9.18
CA PHE A 531 -13.68 -20.49 -9.23
C PHE A 531 -13.83 -19.13 -9.88
N GLU A 532 -14.97 -18.86 -10.50
CA GLU A 532 -15.38 -17.53 -10.98
C GLU A 532 -16.87 -17.33 -10.68
N PRO A 533 -17.25 -17.18 -9.41
CA PRO A 533 -18.64 -17.24 -8.98
C PRO A 533 -19.45 -15.99 -9.32
N GLU A 534 -18.79 -14.88 -9.58
CA GLU A 534 -19.45 -13.61 -9.87
C GLU A 534 -19.98 -13.54 -11.31
N ARG A 535 -19.35 -14.23 -12.25
CA ARG A 535 -19.81 -14.30 -13.64
C ARG A 535 -20.73 -15.51 -13.84
N VAL A 536 -21.87 -15.27 -14.48
CA VAL A 536 -22.88 -16.29 -14.76
C VAL A 536 -23.21 -16.33 -16.24
N HIS A 537 -23.08 -17.49 -16.85
CA HIS A 537 -23.46 -17.73 -18.25
C HIS A 537 -24.91 -18.16 -18.37
N SER A 538 -25.55 -17.91 -19.53
CA SER A 538 -26.89 -18.42 -19.83
C SER A 538 -26.95 -19.95 -19.79
N ASP A 539 -28.14 -20.50 -19.60
CA ASP A 539 -28.43 -21.94 -19.56
C ASP A 539 -27.57 -22.70 -18.52
N THR A 540 -27.31 -22.09 -17.38
CA THR A 540 -26.65 -22.69 -16.22
C THR A 540 -27.65 -22.93 -15.09
N TRP A 541 -27.23 -23.65 -14.07
CA TRP A 541 -28.10 -23.93 -12.92
C TRP A 541 -28.63 -22.62 -12.29
N LEU A 542 -27.76 -21.62 -12.11
CA LEU A 542 -28.14 -20.32 -11.54
C LEU A 542 -29.21 -19.62 -12.38
N THR A 543 -29.00 -19.49 -13.67
CA THR A 543 -29.95 -18.77 -14.55
C THR A 543 -31.27 -19.51 -14.70
N ASN A 544 -31.27 -20.84 -14.59
CA ASN A 544 -32.47 -21.66 -14.73
C ASN A 544 -33.30 -21.78 -13.43
N ASN A 545 -32.64 -21.68 -12.27
CA ASN A 545 -33.30 -21.87 -10.99
C ASN A 545 -33.46 -20.58 -10.18
N HIS A 546 -32.55 -19.60 -10.35
CA HIS A 546 -32.52 -18.35 -9.60
C HIS A 546 -32.26 -17.13 -10.51
N PRO A 547 -33.08 -16.89 -11.55
CA PRO A 547 -32.91 -15.73 -12.42
C PRO A 547 -33.01 -14.38 -11.66
N GLU A 548 -33.73 -14.36 -10.52
CA GLU A 548 -33.86 -13.20 -9.65
C GLU A 548 -32.57 -12.82 -8.91
N TRP A 549 -31.57 -13.68 -8.92
CA TRP A 549 -30.23 -13.40 -8.37
C TRP A 549 -29.25 -12.85 -9.39
N ILE A 550 -29.69 -12.67 -10.63
CA ILE A 550 -28.79 -12.34 -11.75
C ILE A 550 -29.01 -10.89 -12.19
N ILE A 551 -27.94 -10.10 -12.20
CA ILE A 551 -27.91 -8.79 -12.83
C ILE A 551 -27.51 -9.00 -14.29
N ASP A 552 -28.45 -8.67 -15.19
CA ASP A 552 -28.25 -8.76 -16.64
C ASP A 552 -28.25 -7.39 -17.29
N ALA A 553 -27.12 -7.00 -17.86
CA ALA A 553 -27.00 -5.78 -18.68
C ALA A 553 -27.45 -5.97 -20.13
N GLY A 554 -28.23 -7.02 -20.44
CA GLY A 554 -28.66 -7.36 -21.79
C GLY A 554 -27.56 -8.01 -22.62
N ARG A 555 -26.59 -8.66 -21.99
CA ARG A 555 -25.41 -9.26 -22.64
C ARG A 555 -25.39 -10.79 -22.63
N TRP A 556 -26.54 -11.44 -22.60
CA TRP A 556 -26.65 -12.92 -22.59
C TRP A 556 -25.98 -13.63 -23.80
N GLY A 557 -25.31 -12.99 -24.66
CA GLY A 557 -24.56 -13.59 -25.78
C GLY A 557 -23.05 -13.36 -25.75
N GLY A 558 -22.51 -12.75 -24.66
CA GLY A 558 -21.09 -12.41 -24.54
C GLY A 558 -20.42 -13.17 -23.39
N TRP A 559 -19.72 -12.44 -22.54
CA TRP A 559 -19.04 -12.98 -21.38
C TRP A 559 -19.98 -13.28 -20.18
N GLY A 560 -21.32 -13.25 -20.38
CA GLY A 560 -22.32 -13.59 -19.36
C GLY A 560 -22.85 -12.40 -18.59
N ALA A 561 -23.76 -12.70 -17.64
CA ALA A 561 -24.32 -11.79 -16.64
C ALA A 561 -23.57 -11.91 -15.31
N MET A 562 -24.04 -11.22 -14.29
CA MET A 562 -23.36 -11.18 -12.99
C MET A 562 -24.29 -11.69 -11.87
N LEU A 563 -23.77 -12.51 -10.96
CA LEU A 563 -24.45 -12.86 -9.72
C LEU A 563 -24.53 -11.62 -8.82
N ASP A 564 -25.71 -11.30 -8.33
CA ASP A 564 -25.93 -10.16 -7.42
C ASP A 564 -25.47 -10.50 -6.00
N LEU A 565 -24.24 -10.19 -5.67
CA LEU A 565 -23.73 -10.35 -4.30
C LEU A 565 -24.31 -9.32 -3.32
N GLY A 566 -25.04 -8.31 -3.80
CA GLY A 566 -25.83 -7.40 -2.98
C GLY A 566 -27.16 -8.02 -2.53
N ASN A 567 -27.58 -9.11 -3.17
CA ASN A 567 -28.74 -9.90 -2.76
C ASN A 567 -28.34 -10.88 -1.63
N PRO A 568 -28.94 -10.79 -0.44
CA PRO A 568 -28.55 -11.62 0.71
C PRO A 568 -28.79 -13.13 0.49
N ASP A 569 -29.81 -13.52 -0.28
CA ASP A 569 -30.10 -14.92 -0.55
C ASP A 569 -29.07 -15.51 -1.52
N ALA A 570 -28.71 -14.78 -2.58
CA ALA A 570 -27.65 -15.15 -3.52
C ALA A 570 -26.29 -15.27 -2.80
N LEU A 571 -25.96 -14.30 -1.94
CA LEU A 571 -24.73 -14.32 -1.15
C LEU A 571 -24.70 -15.50 -0.18
N SER A 572 -25.79 -15.76 0.53
CA SER A 572 -25.91 -16.89 1.46
C SER A 572 -25.73 -18.23 0.74
N TRP A 573 -26.40 -18.39 -0.39
CA TRP A 573 -26.25 -19.59 -1.23
C TRP A 573 -24.80 -19.76 -1.70
N LEU A 574 -24.17 -18.71 -2.17
CA LEU A 574 -22.78 -18.78 -2.65
C LEU A 574 -21.82 -19.21 -1.53
N ILE A 575 -21.97 -18.64 -0.34
CA ILE A 575 -21.17 -19.00 0.83
C ILE A 575 -21.36 -20.50 1.16
N GLU A 576 -22.60 -20.98 1.24
CA GLU A 576 -22.91 -22.37 1.57
C GLU A 576 -22.40 -23.35 0.51
N ASN A 577 -22.70 -23.07 -0.78
CA ASN A 577 -22.28 -23.93 -1.89
C ASN A 577 -20.76 -24.04 -1.99
N THR A 578 -20.06 -22.90 -1.91
CA THR A 578 -18.59 -22.90 -1.99
C THR A 578 -17.95 -23.56 -0.76
N SER A 579 -18.50 -23.29 0.44
CA SER A 579 -18.04 -23.94 1.68
C SER A 579 -18.20 -25.46 1.63
N ASN A 580 -19.32 -25.96 1.09
CA ASN A 580 -19.56 -27.37 0.90
C ASN A 580 -18.60 -28.01 -0.10
N LEU A 581 -18.27 -27.31 -1.20
CA LEU A 581 -17.26 -27.77 -2.16
C LEU A 581 -15.87 -27.80 -1.54
N ILE A 582 -15.48 -26.78 -0.79
CA ILE A 582 -14.20 -26.74 -0.08
C ILE A 582 -14.06 -27.97 0.83
N THR A 583 -15.08 -28.27 1.63
CA THR A 583 -15.06 -29.39 2.56
C THR A 583 -15.13 -30.73 1.84
N SER A 584 -16.11 -30.92 0.95
CA SER A 584 -16.36 -32.22 0.30
C SER A 584 -15.26 -32.62 -0.69
N GLN A 585 -14.63 -31.63 -1.34
CA GLN A 585 -13.56 -31.89 -2.31
C GLN A 585 -12.16 -31.76 -1.70
N GLY A 586 -12.02 -31.39 -0.41
CA GLY A 586 -10.72 -31.29 0.28
C GLY A 586 -9.84 -30.16 -0.21
N ILE A 587 -10.42 -29.00 -0.53
CA ILE A 587 -9.71 -27.84 -1.10
C ILE A 587 -8.97 -27.10 0.01
N ASN A 588 -7.67 -26.83 -0.20
CA ASN A 588 -6.83 -26.08 0.75
C ASN A 588 -6.58 -24.64 0.31
N TYR A 589 -6.72 -24.37 -0.98
CA TYR A 589 -6.53 -23.05 -1.57
C TYR A 589 -7.70 -22.76 -2.51
N TYR A 590 -8.45 -21.71 -2.22
CA TYR A 590 -9.53 -21.21 -3.06
C TYR A 590 -8.99 -20.13 -3.98
N ARG A 591 -9.02 -20.36 -5.29
CA ARG A 591 -8.65 -19.35 -6.28
C ARG A 591 -9.91 -18.73 -6.88
N GLN A 592 -10.07 -17.41 -6.73
CA GLN A 592 -11.15 -16.68 -7.38
C GLN A 592 -10.63 -15.86 -8.53
N ASP A 593 -11.26 -16.03 -9.69
CA ASP A 593 -11.06 -15.19 -10.86
C ASP A 593 -12.27 -14.31 -11.12
N PHE A 594 -12.12 -13.28 -11.97
CA PHE A 594 -13.18 -12.39 -12.40
C PHE A 594 -12.87 -11.81 -13.78
N ASN A 595 -13.33 -12.49 -14.84
CA ASN A 595 -12.98 -12.20 -16.23
C ASN A 595 -14.03 -11.34 -16.95
N MET A 596 -14.56 -10.33 -16.27
CA MET A 596 -15.47 -9.37 -16.88
C MET A 596 -15.27 -7.97 -16.30
N ASP A 597 -15.73 -6.96 -17.03
CA ASP A 597 -15.76 -5.56 -16.57
C ASP A 597 -17.16 -5.23 -16.04
N PRO A 598 -17.36 -5.18 -14.70
CA PRO A 598 -18.68 -5.08 -14.10
C PRO A 598 -19.29 -3.67 -14.12
N LEU A 599 -18.51 -2.62 -14.35
CA LEU A 599 -18.92 -1.23 -14.14
C LEU A 599 -20.20 -0.86 -14.89
N GLU A 600 -20.30 -1.25 -16.17
CA GLU A 600 -21.47 -0.93 -16.98
C GLU A 600 -22.71 -1.71 -16.52
N ILE A 601 -22.52 -2.94 -16.03
CA ILE A 601 -23.60 -3.76 -15.46
C ILE A 601 -24.12 -3.10 -14.19
N TRP A 602 -23.27 -2.71 -13.27
CA TRP A 602 -23.67 -2.02 -12.05
C TRP A 602 -24.45 -0.73 -12.34
N ARG A 603 -23.89 0.15 -13.21
CA ARG A 603 -24.51 1.46 -13.54
C ARG A 603 -25.84 1.35 -14.25
N LYS A 604 -26.03 0.32 -15.09
CA LYS A 604 -27.32 0.08 -15.75
C LYS A 604 -28.37 -0.50 -14.83
N ASN A 605 -27.96 -1.17 -13.78
CA ASN A 605 -28.86 -1.74 -12.77
C ASN A 605 -29.30 -0.71 -11.71
N ASP A 606 -28.58 0.41 -11.59
CA ASP A 606 -28.88 1.45 -10.61
C ASP A 606 -30.15 2.23 -10.98
N PRO A 607 -31.13 2.42 -10.08
CA PRO A 607 -32.17 3.44 -10.23
C PRO A 607 -31.57 4.86 -10.30
N ASN A 608 -32.28 5.80 -10.91
CA ASN A 608 -31.81 7.17 -11.09
C ASN A 608 -31.45 7.89 -9.78
N ASP A 609 -32.18 7.61 -8.71
CA ASP A 609 -31.98 8.16 -7.35
C ASP A 609 -31.11 7.26 -6.46
N ARG A 610 -30.49 6.22 -7.03
CA ARG A 610 -29.66 5.26 -6.30
C ARG A 610 -28.37 4.91 -7.06
N GLN A 611 -27.77 5.85 -7.75
CA GLN A 611 -26.56 5.64 -8.53
C GLN A 611 -25.36 5.29 -7.64
N GLY A 612 -24.68 4.20 -7.97
CA GLY A 612 -23.55 3.65 -7.22
C GLY A 612 -23.94 2.61 -6.17
N ILE A 613 -25.25 2.35 -5.96
CA ILE A 613 -25.72 1.41 -4.94
C ILE A 613 -25.42 -0.04 -5.28
N THR A 614 -25.59 -0.43 -6.56
CA THR A 614 -25.33 -1.81 -7.01
C THR A 614 -23.87 -2.18 -6.82
N GLU A 615 -22.95 -1.30 -7.22
CA GLU A 615 -21.52 -1.49 -6.96
C GLU A 615 -21.24 -1.62 -5.47
N ASN A 616 -21.77 -0.70 -4.64
CA ASN A 616 -21.50 -0.69 -3.20
C ASN A 616 -21.96 -1.98 -2.52
N LYS A 617 -23.17 -2.43 -2.84
CA LYS A 617 -23.73 -3.70 -2.33
C LYS A 617 -22.94 -4.90 -2.82
N HIS A 618 -22.59 -4.96 -4.10
CA HIS A 618 -21.79 -6.04 -4.67
C HIS A 618 -20.41 -6.16 -4.01
N VAL A 619 -19.69 -5.04 -3.89
CA VAL A 619 -18.37 -5.00 -3.24
C VAL A 619 -18.48 -5.43 -1.76
N THR A 620 -19.51 -4.96 -1.05
CA THR A 620 -19.73 -5.35 0.35
C THR A 620 -19.99 -6.85 0.45
N GLY A 621 -20.82 -7.40 -0.44
CA GLY A 621 -21.10 -8.84 -0.53
C GLY A 621 -19.85 -9.67 -0.90
N TYR A 622 -19.04 -9.21 -1.84
CA TYR A 622 -17.76 -9.85 -2.19
C TYR A 622 -16.81 -9.96 -0.98
N LEU A 623 -16.65 -8.89 -0.23
CA LEU A 623 -15.81 -8.89 0.97
C LEU A 623 -16.40 -9.84 2.06
N ALA A 624 -17.70 -9.78 2.26
CA ALA A 624 -18.40 -10.65 3.22
C ALA A 624 -18.30 -12.14 2.82
N PHE A 625 -18.36 -12.46 1.53
CA PHE A 625 -18.17 -13.81 1.02
C PHE A 625 -16.80 -14.37 1.41
N TRP A 626 -15.73 -13.65 1.15
CA TRP A 626 -14.39 -14.10 1.50
C TRP A 626 -14.14 -14.16 3.01
N ASP A 627 -14.66 -13.19 3.76
CA ASP A 627 -14.59 -13.22 5.23
C ASP A 627 -15.30 -14.45 5.80
N ALA A 628 -16.46 -14.82 5.24
CA ALA A 628 -17.19 -16.02 5.64
C ALA A 628 -16.43 -17.33 5.33
N LEU A 629 -15.79 -17.41 4.14
CA LEU A 629 -14.97 -18.58 3.79
C LEU A 629 -13.78 -18.74 4.74
N LEU A 630 -13.04 -17.64 5.01
CA LEU A 630 -11.91 -17.67 5.93
C LEU A 630 -12.31 -18.02 7.36
N GLN A 631 -13.47 -17.54 7.81
CA GLN A 631 -14.00 -17.86 9.13
C GLN A 631 -14.43 -19.33 9.25
N ARG A 632 -15.08 -19.88 8.22
CA ARG A 632 -15.59 -21.26 8.22
C ARG A 632 -14.51 -22.31 8.02
N HIS A 633 -13.43 -21.94 7.32
CA HIS A 633 -12.31 -22.81 6.98
C HIS A 633 -10.99 -22.26 7.51
N PRO A 634 -10.71 -22.34 8.82
CA PRO A 634 -9.42 -21.96 9.37
C PRO A 634 -8.31 -22.72 8.64
N GLY A 635 -7.29 -22.02 8.14
CA GLY A 635 -6.23 -22.60 7.33
C GLY A 635 -6.43 -22.52 5.81
N LEU A 636 -7.64 -22.18 5.34
CA LEU A 636 -7.88 -21.87 3.92
C LEU A 636 -7.03 -20.65 3.50
N ARG A 637 -6.51 -20.71 2.30
CA ARG A 637 -5.90 -19.56 1.63
C ARG A 637 -6.73 -19.16 0.43
N ILE A 638 -6.72 -17.88 0.11
CA ILE A 638 -7.40 -17.33 -1.06
C ILE A 638 -6.34 -16.75 -2.01
N ASP A 639 -6.43 -17.10 -3.29
CA ASP A 639 -5.71 -16.48 -4.38
C ASP A 639 -6.63 -15.54 -5.14
N SER A 640 -6.25 -14.27 -5.25
CA SER A 640 -6.98 -13.27 -6.01
C SER A 640 -6.53 -13.21 -7.46
N CYS A 641 -7.46 -13.46 -8.37
CA CYS A 641 -7.31 -13.22 -9.79
C CYS A 641 -8.52 -12.44 -10.33
N ALA A 642 -8.31 -11.67 -11.36
CA ALA A 642 -9.37 -10.98 -12.09
C ALA A 642 -8.93 -10.70 -13.54
N GLY A 643 -8.68 -11.79 -14.29
CA GLY A 643 -7.96 -11.74 -15.56
C GLY A 643 -6.52 -11.26 -15.30
N GLY A 644 -5.79 -11.98 -14.47
CA GLY A 644 -4.54 -11.51 -13.85
C GLY A 644 -4.80 -10.64 -12.62
N GLY A 645 -3.91 -9.70 -12.36
CA GLY A 645 -3.93 -8.86 -11.15
C GLY A 645 -4.79 -7.60 -11.22
N ARG A 646 -5.95 -7.64 -11.91
CA ARG A 646 -6.78 -6.45 -12.10
C ARG A 646 -7.66 -6.09 -10.91
N ARG A 647 -7.59 -6.85 -9.78
CA ARG A 647 -8.35 -6.57 -8.54
C ARG A 647 -7.48 -6.83 -7.30
N ASN A 648 -6.35 -6.12 -7.22
CA ASN A 648 -5.37 -6.22 -6.12
C ASN A 648 -5.32 -4.92 -5.29
N ASP A 649 -6.47 -4.37 -4.93
CA ASP A 649 -6.57 -3.29 -3.95
C ASP A 649 -6.33 -3.82 -2.52
N LEU A 650 -6.20 -2.90 -1.57
CA LEU A 650 -5.80 -3.23 -0.22
C LEU A 650 -6.81 -4.12 0.54
N GLU A 651 -8.12 -3.96 0.28
CA GLU A 651 -9.16 -4.80 0.90
C GLU A 651 -9.10 -6.26 0.39
N THR A 652 -8.86 -6.43 -0.91
CA THR A 652 -8.62 -7.74 -1.51
C THR A 652 -7.36 -8.38 -0.92
N LEU A 653 -6.25 -7.61 -0.82
CA LEU A 653 -4.97 -8.09 -0.31
C LEU A 653 -4.96 -8.40 1.20
N ARG A 654 -5.95 -7.94 1.97
CA ARG A 654 -6.15 -8.35 3.37
C ARG A 654 -6.63 -9.78 3.52
N ARG A 655 -7.28 -10.31 2.49
CA ARG A 655 -7.95 -11.61 2.48
C ARG A 655 -7.25 -12.63 1.61
N ALA A 656 -6.48 -12.16 0.64
CA ALA A 656 -5.94 -13.00 -0.43
C ALA A 656 -4.49 -12.64 -0.79
N VAL A 657 -3.86 -13.56 -1.51
CA VAL A 657 -2.53 -13.36 -2.12
C VAL A 657 -2.69 -13.47 -3.64
N PRO A 658 -2.15 -12.54 -4.44
CA PRO A 658 -2.22 -12.61 -5.89
C PRO A 658 -1.15 -13.58 -6.45
N LEU A 659 -1.48 -14.86 -6.58
CA LEU A 659 -0.54 -15.85 -7.15
C LEU A 659 -0.34 -15.66 -8.66
N TRP A 660 -1.39 -15.24 -9.37
CA TRP A 660 -1.38 -14.99 -10.81
C TRP A 660 -1.53 -13.50 -11.10
N ARG A 661 -0.41 -12.75 -11.06
CA ARG A 661 -0.44 -11.29 -11.17
C ARG A 661 -0.72 -10.75 -12.57
N THR A 662 -0.63 -11.58 -13.63
CA THR A 662 -0.80 -11.18 -15.03
C THR A 662 -1.16 -12.37 -15.91
N ASP A 663 -1.94 -12.13 -16.97
CA ASP A 663 -2.21 -13.12 -18.01
C ASP A 663 -1.08 -13.21 -19.07
N ARG A 664 0.00 -12.46 -18.89
CA ARG A 664 1.23 -12.56 -19.70
C ARG A 664 2.46 -13.05 -18.93
N PRO A 665 2.37 -14.16 -18.20
CA PRO A 665 3.50 -14.62 -17.37
C PRO A 665 4.63 -15.30 -18.14
N HIS A 666 4.45 -15.55 -19.44
CA HIS A 666 5.30 -16.39 -20.30
C HIS A 666 6.32 -15.59 -21.13
N ILE A 667 6.44 -14.27 -20.89
CA ILE A 667 7.42 -13.39 -21.55
C ILE A 667 8.41 -12.89 -20.49
N ALA A 668 9.70 -13.18 -20.65
CA ALA A 668 10.74 -12.87 -19.68
C ALA A 668 10.83 -11.38 -19.36
N THR A 669 10.83 -10.53 -20.39
CA THR A 669 10.87 -9.07 -20.23
C THR A 669 9.66 -8.57 -19.43
N THR A 670 8.46 -9.09 -19.74
CA THR A 670 7.24 -8.76 -18.99
C THR A 670 7.37 -9.16 -17.52
N GLN A 671 7.88 -10.36 -17.24
CA GLN A 671 8.09 -10.82 -15.88
C GLN A 671 9.04 -9.90 -15.10
N GLN A 672 10.16 -9.51 -15.70
CA GLN A 672 11.15 -8.63 -15.05
C GLN A 672 10.58 -7.23 -14.75
N CYS A 673 9.95 -6.59 -15.74
CA CYS A 673 9.36 -5.26 -15.60
C CYS A 673 8.25 -5.24 -14.55
N GLN A 674 7.35 -6.21 -14.59
CA GLN A 674 6.23 -6.29 -13.67
C GLN A 674 6.67 -6.58 -12.23
N LYS A 675 7.68 -7.44 -12.02
CA LYS A 675 8.27 -7.67 -10.68
C LYS A 675 8.82 -6.39 -10.08
N TYR A 676 9.59 -5.64 -10.85
CA TYR A 676 10.14 -4.36 -10.42
C TYR A 676 9.04 -3.41 -9.96
N GLY A 677 7.96 -3.29 -10.76
CA GLY A 677 6.87 -2.38 -10.44
C GLY A 677 6.03 -2.82 -9.24
N ILE A 678 5.50 -4.07 -9.27
CA ILE A 678 4.57 -4.55 -8.23
C ILE A 678 5.24 -4.64 -6.85
N SER A 679 6.53 -4.99 -6.79
CA SER A 679 7.26 -5.18 -5.53
C SER A 679 7.42 -3.91 -4.70
N SER A 680 7.21 -2.73 -5.28
CA SER A 680 7.24 -1.47 -4.53
C SER A 680 6.03 -1.33 -3.59
N TRP A 681 4.89 -1.96 -3.93
CA TRP A 681 3.63 -1.83 -3.20
C TRP A 681 3.18 -3.11 -2.52
N ILE A 682 3.29 -4.23 -3.22
CA ILE A 682 2.82 -5.54 -2.77
C ILE A 682 4.04 -6.43 -2.51
N PRO A 683 4.38 -6.70 -1.24
CA PRO A 683 5.61 -7.41 -0.89
C PRO A 683 5.53 -8.93 -1.10
N TYR A 684 4.32 -9.50 -1.24
CA TYR A 684 4.10 -10.93 -1.42
C TYR A 684 3.12 -11.19 -2.57
N TYR A 685 3.57 -11.91 -3.59
CA TYR A 685 2.81 -12.26 -4.78
C TYR A 685 3.41 -13.49 -5.47
N GLY A 686 2.59 -14.19 -6.25
CA GLY A 686 3.05 -15.31 -7.05
C GLY A 686 3.86 -14.87 -8.27
N THR A 687 4.75 -15.75 -8.73
CA THR A 687 5.58 -15.55 -9.91
C THR A 687 5.55 -16.77 -10.81
N GLY A 688 5.50 -16.55 -12.14
CA GLY A 688 5.78 -17.59 -13.11
C GLY A 688 7.30 -17.67 -13.33
N ASN A 689 7.88 -18.85 -13.13
CA ASN A 689 9.26 -19.09 -13.51
C ASN A 689 9.30 -19.53 -14.98
N LEU A 690 10.13 -18.84 -15.78
CA LEU A 690 10.37 -19.18 -17.18
C LEU A 690 11.73 -19.82 -17.33
N ALA A 691 11.78 -20.92 -18.08
CA ALA A 691 13.05 -21.55 -18.43
C ALA A 691 13.70 -20.86 -19.65
N CYS A 692 12.89 -20.27 -20.53
CA CYS A 692 13.29 -19.56 -21.74
C CYS A 692 12.13 -18.68 -22.22
N GLU A 693 12.38 -17.75 -23.13
CA GLU A 693 11.31 -17.07 -23.85
C GLU A 693 10.60 -18.05 -24.79
N ALA A 694 9.34 -18.30 -24.54
CA ALA A 694 8.53 -19.17 -25.39
C ALA A 694 7.27 -18.42 -25.85
N PRO A 695 6.73 -18.70 -27.04
CA PRO A 695 5.44 -18.18 -27.45
C PRO A 695 4.34 -18.60 -26.47
N TYR A 696 3.31 -17.80 -26.34
CA TYR A 696 2.20 -17.99 -25.37
C TYR A 696 1.61 -19.41 -25.33
N TYR A 697 1.46 -20.05 -26.45
CA TYR A 697 1.09 -21.47 -26.58
C TYR A 697 2.20 -22.33 -27.21
N GLY A 698 3.47 -21.88 -27.07
CA GLY A 698 4.59 -22.55 -27.72
C GLY A 698 4.87 -23.91 -27.13
N ARG A 699 4.72 -24.92 -27.92
CA ARG A 699 5.25 -26.29 -27.66
C ARG A 699 6.74 -26.40 -28.04
N GLY A 700 7.52 -25.35 -27.77
CA GLY A 700 8.90 -25.27 -28.16
C GLY A 700 9.80 -26.15 -27.29
N LYS A 701 10.65 -26.93 -27.91
CA LYS A 701 11.83 -27.57 -27.28
C LYS A 701 12.99 -26.57 -27.28
N THR A 702 12.80 -25.41 -26.60
CA THR A 702 13.89 -24.44 -26.49
C THR A 702 14.79 -24.80 -25.31
N PRO A 703 16.12 -24.65 -25.44
CA PRO A 703 17.05 -24.86 -24.34
C PRO A 703 16.72 -23.93 -23.16
N VAL A 704 17.06 -24.36 -21.94
CA VAL A 704 16.98 -23.51 -20.77
C VAL A 704 17.98 -22.36 -20.93
N GLU A 705 17.49 -21.14 -20.75
CA GLU A 705 18.29 -19.91 -20.75
C GLU A 705 18.54 -19.49 -19.30
N PRO A 706 19.75 -19.66 -18.76
CA PRO A 706 20.01 -19.38 -17.33
C PRO A 706 19.65 -17.97 -16.89
N TYR A 707 19.89 -16.95 -17.73
CA TYR A 707 19.51 -15.57 -17.43
C TYR A 707 18.01 -15.41 -17.30
N VAL A 708 17.23 -15.95 -18.24
CA VAL A 708 15.75 -15.89 -18.20
C VAL A 708 15.24 -16.59 -16.94
N PHE A 709 15.72 -17.81 -16.67
CA PHE A 709 15.30 -18.57 -15.50
C PHE A 709 15.56 -17.81 -14.20
N TRP A 710 16.80 -17.38 -13.96
CA TRP A 710 17.17 -16.71 -12.72
C TRP A 710 16.53 -15.32 -12.58
N SER A 711 16.46 -14.53 -13.64
CA SER A 711 15.86 -13.19 -13.61
C SER A 711 14.33 -13.23 -13.46
N CYS A 712 13.67 -14.29 -13.90
CA CYS A 712 12.24 -14.50 -13.68
C CYS A 712 11.92 -15.13 -12.32
N SER A 713 12.90 -15.79 -11.67
CA SER A 713 12.72 -16.26 -10.30
C SER A 713 12.63 -15.09 -9.35
N SER A 714 11.59 -15.06 -8.54
CA SER A 714 11.41 -14.03 -7.52
C SER A 714 11.73 -14.60 -6.16
N PRO A 715 12.43 -13.89 -5.27
CA PRO A 715 12.30 -14.18 -3.86
C PRO A 715 10.84 -13.85 -3.48
N GLY A 716 10.03 -14.88 -3.24
CA GLY A 716 8.67 -14.75 -2.74
C GLY A 716 8.68 -14.21 -1.33
#